data_555c3a4dad19801bddb6d0d8b921bcbf
#
_entry.id   555c3a4dad19801bddb6d0d8b921bcbf
#
_cell.length_a   1.000
_cell.length_b   1.000
_cell.length_c   1.000
_cell.angle_alpha   90.00
_cell.angle_beta   90.00
_cell.angle_gamma   90.00
#
_symmetry.space_group_name_H-M   'P 1'
#
loop_
_entity.id
_entity.type
_entity.pdbx_description
1 polymer ?
#
loop_
_entity_poly.entity_id
_entity_poly.type
_entity_poly.pdbx_seq_one_letter_code
_entity_poly.pdbx_strand_id
1 'polypeptide(L)'
;MTLYVDGKQSGTAVDTANLTSITYAIGDTLAPGGGSQSSGQMKGRISNLRVVKGRALYRGNFTPPTEPLTAVQQTVLLCCQSSSSATQSADVPSWSHAYQGSSNQKGRACLSSPFRTDNVDKINPGHYAVGSDLRTDGGTWRKGGLEYETKNSDARIGMPDTTVTNGRKTYAEISILSKASDWMQVGVFGQPDTWTPGRLHWRNDGNVYNEGSNVGTIASWGVGDVLGLAYDDTFYDKKILRMYKNGQYVGYIELSSSVEPSNIPLYFGAASDSSGNTWKSRWNYGQQPWRYAPPEGYSGLDRSEQKDLVRTSRGMQYTGSGSGVNANSVNVGFKPDFVIIKNTNDQTNWHFQNAVQGTGLFHEQLNNQIQLTGGGDLSSFTDTGFNLSYTNNRTNDGGDKYIAFAWKAGGNPSLTNCGSIFFNGSGGSGGYLSIPDSNDWDIGTGDYTVECWYFPQALNSGGWDGLFGQWKNGNWNATNSWVLEMVSQHLRFYYCRADGTNIEYAEGPNNITVMNQWYHVAAVKNGGTIRVFINGTAGSDHTVHSSGINNGNGTFSIGGDVATSSGGGFANGHISNVKVTKGQALYWSNFTPTSSALTTTSQGSTASNVKLLCCQDGTNPTASAVTPGTITSNGALGARENVIPFTQISIDGTNYATAAAAGLRYGNNPVAGASISRERGFSIIRYRGANGNNNYTVDHGLLKPPNFIITKNARTFNYDIYHSSAGAGKYYILTDANSRSSGFNGDPNQHVINLQYNYSTYPGDEYIAYCWHNVSGVQHFGMYYGNGDSNGPYIGVGFKPAVLWIKRLDNSGDWWTYDGERDGYTNNPVAAFGNWRLRLNHNDGGSSAASGGSDGGVDILGNGFKIRNQYSGQNTNDGKYFYCAWADTAGLYGLAR
;
A
#
# COMPACT_ATOMS: atom_id res chain seq x y z
N MET A 1 -27.82 -9.32 39.33
CA MET A 1 -27.92 -8.88 37.91
C MET A 1 -26.55 -8.88 37.33
N THR A 2 -26.37 -9.39 36.15
CA THR A 2 -25.07 -9.39 35.40
C THR A 2 -25.24 -8.59 34.12
N LEU A 3 -24.35 -7.63 33.89
CA LEU A 3 -24.33 -6.82 32.67
C LEU A 3 -23.33 -7.40 31.68
N TYR A 4 -23.72 -7.45 30.42
CA TYR A 4 -22.88 -7.87 29.32
C TYR A 4 -22.84 -6.78 28.26
N VAL A 5 -21.65 -6.56 27.71
CA VAL A 5 -21.41 -5.67 26.54
C VAL A 5 -20.71 -6.52 25.47
N ASP A 6 -21.26 -6.54 24.28
CA ASP A 6 -20.79 -7.40 23.17
C ASP A 6 -20.62 -8.88 23.56
N GLY A 7 -21.55 -9.37 24.40
CA GLY A 7 -21.54 -10.74 24.91
C GLY A 7 -20.50 -11.02 25.99
N LYS A 8 -19.68 -10.06 26.38
CA LYS A 8 -18.71 -10.19 27.48
C LYS A 8 -19.27 -9.61 28.76
N GLN A 9 -19.07 -10.34 29.87
CA GLN A 9 -19.48 -9.87 31.19
C GLN A 9 -18.73 -8.60 31.56
N SER A 10 -19.46 -7.53 31.83
CA SER A 10 -18.92 -6.20 32.16
C SER A 10 -19.06 -5.85 33.63
N GLY A 11 -20.07 -6.41 34.32
CA GLY A 11 -20.29 -6.17 35.75
C GLY A 11 -21.34 -7.06 36.32
N THR A 12 -21.33 -7.21 37.67
CA THR A 12 -22.39 -7.92 38.44
C THR A 12 -22.78 -7.10 39.62
N ALA A 13 -24.08 -7.09 39.90
CA ALA A 13 -24.65 -6.54 41.13
C ALA A 13 -25.67 -7.52 41.71
N VAL A 14 -25.74 -7.63 43.03
CA VAL A 14 -26.79 -8.37 43.72
C VAL A 14 -27.88 -7.40 44.05
N ASP A 15 -29.10 -7.67 43.55
CA ASP A 15 -30.28 -6.91 43.89
C ASP A 15 -31.33 -7.87 44.41
N THR A 16 -31.81 -7.61 45.60
CA THR A 16 -32.85 -8.34 46.30
C THR A 16 -34.19 -7.66 46.27
N ALA A 17 -34.30 -6.50 45.61
CA ALA A 17 -35.52 -5.73 45.51
C ALA A 17 -36.59 -6.42 44.66
N ASN A 18 -37.79 -6.48 45.16
CA ASN A 18 -38.93 -6.98 44.38
C ASN A 18 -39.58 -5.82 43.61
N LEU A 19 -39.34 -5.79 42.30
CA LEU A 19 -39.87 -4.77 41.39
C LEU A 19 -41.35 -5.06 41.15
N THR A 20 -42.20 -4.36 41.86
CA THR A 20 -43.66 -4.44 41.71
C THR A 20 -44.20 -3.18 41.04
N SER A 21 -45.05 -3.34 40.04
CA SER A 21 -45.94 -2.31 39.46
C SER A 21 -45.25 -1.00 39.03
N ILE A 22 -44.23 -1.07 38.13
CA ILE A 22 -43.61 0.10 37.53
C ILE A 22 -43.97 0.21 36.07
N THR A 23 -44.07 1.45 35.58
CA THR A 23 -44.17 1.72 34.15
C THR A 23 -42.77 1.65 33.54
N TYR A 24 -42.61 0.86 32.50
CA TYR A 24 -41.34 0.76 31.79
C TYR A 24 -41.27 1.78 30.68
N ALA A 25 -40.14 2.47 30.58
CA ALA A 25 -39.82 3.35 29.44
C ALA A 25 -38.65 2.79 28.66
N ILE A 26 -38.67 3.03 27.36
CA ILE A 26 -37.59 2.71 26.44
C ILE A 26 -37.00 4.02 25.91
N GLY A 27 -35.70 4.21 26.13
CA GLY A 27 -35.00 5.40 25.70
C GLY A 27 -35.13 6.62 26.63
N ASP A 28 -35.73 6.44 27.80
CA ASP A 28 -35.88 7.46 28.84
C ASP A 28 -35.94 6.84 30.25
N THR A 29 -35.74 7.65 31.28
CA THR A 29 -36.00 7.32 32.66
C THR A 29 -37.25 8.09 33.12
N LEU A 30 -38.20 7.37 33.74
CA LEU A 30 -39.40 8.01 34.31
C LEU A 30 -39.18 8.39 35.76
N ALA A 31 -39.59 9.60 36.12
CA ALA A 31 -39.65 10.01 37.52
C ALA A 31 -40.75 9.23 38.30
N PRO A 32 -40.65 9.08 39.63
CA PRO A 32 -41.73 8.58 40.42
C PRO A 32 -43.00 9.45 40.19
N GLY A 33 -44.08 8.84 39.68
CA GLY A 33 -45.28 9.55 39.27
C GLY A 33 -45.48 9.63 37.74
N GLY A 34 -44.57 9.07 36.93
CA GLY A 34 -44.78 8.91 35.49
C GLY A 34 -44.32 10.08 34.62
N GLY A 35 -43.65 11.08 35.20
CA GLY A 35 -43.09 12.21 34.44
C GLY A 35 -41.69 11.88 33.87
N SER A 36 -41.39 12.38 32.68
CA SER A 36 -40.04 12.24 32.06
C SER A 36 -39.00 13.10 32.81
N GLN A 37 -37.82 12.52 33.04
CA GLN A 37 -36.67 13.28 33.57
C GLN A 37 -35.86 13.87 32.38
N SER A 38 -35.72 15.19 32.33
CA SER A 38 -35.04 15.89 31.24
C SER A 38 -33.57 15.51 31.08
N SER A 39 -32.95 14.89 32.08
CA SER A 39 -31.54 14.46 32.09
C SER A 39 -31.33 12.96 31.77
N GLY A 40 -32.40 12.17 31.66
CA GLY A 40 -32.31 10.72 31.42
C GLY A 40 -32.56 10.26 30.00
N GLN A 41 -32.77 11.18 29.08
CA GLN A 41 -33.10 10.82 27.69
C GLN A 41 -31.90 10.31 26.91
N MET A 42 -32.05 9.16 26.27
CA MET A 42 -31.04 8.56 25.43
C MET A 42 -30.98 9.26 24.07
N LYS A 43 -29.78 9.67 23.67
CA LYS A 43 -29.50 10.10 22.30
C LYS A 43 -28.89 8.95 21.52
N GLY A 44 -29.69 8.20 20.81
CA GLY A 44 -29.23 7.05 20.09
C GLY A 44 -30.38 6.21 19.52
N ARG A 45 -30.03 4.97 19.11
CA ARG A 45 -30.98 4.02 18.53
C ARG A 45 -30.98 2.76 19.36
N ILE A 46 -32.17 2.20 19.58
CA ILE A 46 -32.36 0.90 20.19
C ILE A 46 -33.06 0.00 19.17
N SER A 47 -32.54 -1.21 19.00
CA SER A 47 -33.17 -2.23 18.17
C SER A 47 -33.21 -3.56 18.90
N ASN A 48 -34.24 -4.36 18.62
CA ASN A 48 -34.34 -5.74 19.13
C ASN A 48 -34.31 -5.83 20.67
N LEU A 49 -35.10 -5.02 21.33
CA LEU A 49 -35.25 -5.09 22.78
C LEU A 49 -36.11 -6.30 23.16
N ARG A 50 -35.55 -7.21 23.94
CA ARG A 50 -36.28 -8.36 24.50
C ARG A 50 -36.16 -8.43 26.02
N VAL A 51 -37.26 -8.61 26.71
CA VAL A 51 -37.32 -8.85 28.15
C VAL A 51 -37.90 -10.25 28.37
N VAL A 52 -37.19 -11.08 29.14
CA VAL A 52 -37.63 -12.41 29.53
C VAL A 52 -37.75 -12.44 31.06
N LYS A 53 -38.90 -12.82 31.57
CA LYS A 53 -39.18 -12.85 33.00
C LYS A 53 -39.09 -14.27 33.57
N GLY A 54 -38.36 -14.42 34.68
CA GLY A 54 -38.23 -15.72 35.37
C GLY A 54 -37.19 -16.67 34.80
N ARG A 55 -36.41 -16.24 33.77
CA ARG A 55 -35.34 -17.08 33.19
C ARG A 55 -34.15 -16.22 32.80
N ALA A 56 -32.95 -16.58 33.26
CA ALA A 56 -31.70 -16.02 32.76
C ALA A 56 -31.29 -16.75 31.47
N LEU A 57 -31.22 -16.02 30.36
CA LEU A 57 -30.80 -16.58 29.08
C LEU A 57 -29.29 -16.76 28.99
N TYR A 58 -28.55 -15.87 29.62
CA TYR A 58 -27.08 -15.86 29.61
C TYR A 58 -26.56 -15.95 31.04
N ARG A 59 -25.61 -16.84 31.28
CA ARG A 59 -25.00 -17.04 32.60
C ARG A 59 -23.48 -16.94 32.61
N GLY A 60 -22.90 -16.61 31.47
CA GLY A 60 -21.49 -16.39 31.23
C GLY A 60 -21.31 -15.64 29.91
N ASN A 61 -20.07 -15.43 29.45
CA ASN A 61 -19.79 -14.84 28.15
C ASN A 61 -20.52 -15.62 27.04
N PHE A 62 -21.06 -14.90 26.09
CA PHE A 62 -21.79 -15.49 24.96
C PHE A 62 -21.49 -14.72 23.67
N THR A 63 -21.73 -15.34 22.52
CA THR A 63 -21.70 -14.67 21.23
C THR A 63 -23.03 -13.94 21.02
N PRO A 64 -23.05 -12.63 20.81
CA PRO A 64 -24.27 -11.90 20.51
C PRO A 64 -25.01 -12.53 19.31
N PRO A 65 -26.33 -12.57 19.31
CA PRO A 65 -27.10 -13.03 18.17
C PRO A 65 -26.76 -12.21 16.91
N THR A 66 -26.61 -12.88 15.80
CA THR A 66 -26.38 -12.28 14.47
C THR A 66 -27.67 -12.11 13.67
N GLU A 67 -28.77 -12.64 14.21
CA GLU A 67 -30.11 -12.56 13.63
C GLU A 67 -31.08 -11.81 14.56
N PRO A 68 -32.19 -11.26 14.04
CA PRO A 68 -33.22 -10.62 14.85
C PRO A 68 -33.70 -11.52 15.99
N LEU A 69 -33.86 -10.93 17.16
CA LEU A 69 -34.34 -11.66 18.31
C LEU A 69 -35.76 -12.17 18.09
N THR A 70 -36.00 -13.40 18.46
CA THR A 70 -37.34 -14.03 18.46
C THR A 70 -37.86 -14.20 19.90
N ALA A 71 -39.15 -14.36 20.04
CA ALA A 71 -39.72 -14.72 21.33
C ALA A 71 -39.24 -16.07 21.80
N VAL A 72 -38.76 -16.15 23.03
CA VAL A 72 -38.42 -17.40 23.71
C VAL A 72 -39.43 -17.61 24.85
N GLN A 73 -39.48 -18.82 25.42
CA GLN A 73 -40.35 -19.08 26.55
C GLN A 73 -40.14 -18.02 27.67
N GLN A 74 -41.23 -17.45 28.16
CA GLN A 74 -41.24 -16.37 29.16
C GLN A 74 -40.80 -14.97 28.64
N THR A 75 -40.75 -14.76 27.33
CA THR A 75 -40.64 -13.41 26.78
C THR A 75 -41.88 -12.60 27.11
N VAL A 76 -41.71 -11.45 27.73
CA VAL A 76 -42.80 -10.53 28.10
C VAL A 76 -42.76 -9.21 27.32
N LEU A 77 -41.66 -8.97 26.60
CA LEU A 77 -41.49 -7.85 25.69
C LEU A 77 -40.54 -8.22 24.58
N LEU A 78 -40.91 -8.01 23.34
CA LEU A 78 -40.06 -8.05 22.15
C LEU A 78 -40.50 -6.92 21.22
N CYS A 79 -39.72 -5.89 21.10
CA CYS A 79 -40.08 -4.69 20.36
C CYS A 79 -38.86 -4.02 19.72
N CYS A 80 -39.05 -2.85 19.13
CA CYS A 80 -38.03 -2.07 18.42
C CYS A 80 -37.44 -2.84 17.21
N GLN A 81 -38.25 -3.67 16.55
CA GLN A 81 -37.88 -4.45 15.36
C GLN A 81 -38.51 -3.86 14.09
N SER A 82 -39.47 -2.98 14.19
CA SER A 82 -40.13 -2.36 13.03
C SER A 82 -39.39 -1.16 12.53
N SER A 83 -39.15 -1.11 11.25
CA SER A 83 -38.57 0.04 10.54
C SER A 83 -39.62 1.14 10.23
N SER A 84 -40.90 0.83 10.34
CA SER A 84 -42.03 1.72 9.97
C SER A 84 -42.88 2.19 11.15
N SER A 85 -42.85 1.50 12.28
CA SER A 85 -43.66 1.83 13.47
C SER A 85 -42.81 1.78 14.74
N ALA A 86 -42.81 2.87 15.49
CA ALA A 86 -42.14 2.94 16.79
C ALA A 86 -42.86 2.17 17.89
N THR A 87 -44.13 1.87 17.69
CA THR A 87 -44.98 1.17 18.69
C THR A 87 -45.28 -0.29 18.34
N GLN A 88 -44.79 -0.76 17.22
CA GLN A 88 -44.94 -2.16 16.81
C GLN A 88 -44.11 -3.07 17.72
N SER A 89 -44.76 -4.08 18.27
CA SER A 89 -44.11 -5.11 19.09
C SER A 89 -44.56 -6.48 18.65
N ALA A 90 -43.64 -7.46 18.77
CA ALA A 90 -43.93 -8.86 18.49
C ALA A 90 -44.59 -9.57 19.68
N ASP A 91 -44.31 -9.11 20.91
CA ASP A 91 -44.77 -9.75 22.14
C ASP A 91 -44.86 -8.74 23.26
N VAL A 92 -46.03 -8.07 23.34
CA VAL A 92 -46.46 -7.22 24.45
C VAL A 92 -47.94 -6.89 24.28
N PRO A 93 -48.75 -6.87 25.35
CA PRO A 93 -50.21 -6.69 25.25
C PRO A 93 -50.66 -5.31 24.78
N SER A 94 -49.95 -4.24 25.18
CA SER A 94 -50.12 -2.89 24.68
C SER A 94 -49.01 -1.95 25.19
N TRP A 95 -48.57 -1.04 24.38
CA TRP A 95 -47.75 0.08 24.78
C TRP A 95 -47.98 1.29 23.88
N SER A 96 -47.68 2.46 24.36
CA SER A 96 -47.92 3.70 23.64
C SER A 96 -46.62 4.47 23.44
N HIS A 97 -46.59 5.24 22.38
CA HIS A 97 -45.52 6.20 22.11
C HIS A 97 -45.75 7.45 22.92
N ALA A 98 -45.02 7.62 24.00
CA ALA A 98 -45.09 8.83 24.83
C ALA A 98 -44.16 9.91 24.28
N TYR A 99 -44.63 11.14 24.39
CA TYR A 99 -43.93 12.31 23.93
C TYR A 99 -44.03 13.44 24.95
N GLN A 100 -42.91 14.02 25.31
CA GLN A 100 -42.83 15.23 26.10
C GLN A 100 -41.81 16.20 25.53
N GLY A 101 -42.21 17.41 25.14
CA GLY A 101 -41.30 18.41 24.57
C GLY A 101 -41.66 18.92 23.17
N SER A 102 -40.78 19.64 22.54
CA SER A 102 -40.98 20.23 21.22
C SER A 102 -41.11 19.19 20.12
N SER A 103 -41.76 19.54 19.00
CA SER A 103 -42.18 18.66 17.91
C SER A 103 -41.07 17.78 17.27
N ASN A 104 -39.83 17.98 17.63
CA ASN A 104 -38.68 17.32 17.00
C ASN A 104 -38.07 16.18 17.82
N GLN A 105 -38.59 15.85 19.00
CA GLN A 105 -38.01 14.87 19.92
C GLN A 105 -38.76 13.52 20.01
N LYS A 106 -39.66 13.23 19.10
CA LYS A 106 -40.38 11.95 19.08
C LYS A 106 -39.45 10.80 18.74
N GLY A 107 -39.60 9.68 19.45
CA GLY A 107 -39.04 8.41 19.05
C GLY A 107 -39.56 8.05 17.65
N ARG A 108 -38.66 7.72 16.74
CA ARG A 108 -38.99 7.35 15.37
C ARG A 108 -38.52 5.94 15.08
N ALA A 109 -39.36 5.17 14.44
CA ALA A 109 -38.91 3.97 13.79
C ALA A 109 -37.93 4.35 12.66
N CYS A 110 -36.82 3.67 12.55
CA CYS A 110 -35.86 3.91 11.50
C CYS A 110 -35.36 2.58 10.96
N LEU A 111 -34.93 2.61 9.72
CA LEU A 111 -34.43 1.46 8.98
C LEU A 111 -33.00 1.05 9.39
N SER A 112 -32.55 1.32 10.59
CA SER A 112 -31.24 0.97 11.09
C SER A 112 -31.33 -0.30 11.92
N SER A 113 -30.71 -1.38 11.43
CA SER A 113 -30.63 -2.67 12.10
C SER A 113 -29.22 -3.03 12.53
N PRO A 114 -29.01 -3.66 13.71
CA PRO A 114 -27.71 -4.20 14.10
C PRO A 114 -27.34 -5.49 13.35
N PHE A 115 -28.30 -6.09 12.64
CA PHE A 115 -28.07 -7.35 11.93
C PHE A 115 -27.68 -7.10 10.48
N ARG A 116 -26.64 -7.74 10.05
CA ARG A 116 -26.18 -7.80 8.66
C ARG A 116 -26.72 -9.05 8.00
N THR A 117 -27.97 -9.12 7.76
CA THR A 117 -28.51 -10.11 6.85
C THR A 117 -28.81 -9.39 5.54
N ASP A 118 -28.19 -9.89 4.50
CA ASP A 118 -28.54 -9.61 3.10
C ASP A 118 -29.37 -8.37 2.87
N ASN A 119 -28.85 -7.40 2.30
CA ASN A 119 -29.45 -6.28 1.58
C ASN A 119 -30.68 -5.55 2.19
N VAL A 120 -31.44 -6.18 3.09
CA VAL A 120 -32.71 -5.66 3.60
C VAL A 120 -32.52 -4.80 4.85
N ASP A 121 -31.61 -5.16 5.73
CA ASP A 121 -31.52 -4.61 7.08
C ASP A 121 -30.25 -3.77 7.32
N LYS A 122 -29.45 -3.60 6.31
CA LYS A 122 -28.21 -2.79 6.38
C LYS A 122 -28.48 -1.30 6.25
N ILE A 123 -29.50 -0.80 6.91
CA ILE A 123 -29.82 0.61 6.81
C ILE A 123 -29.14 1.36 7.91
N ASN A 124 -27.85 1.35 7.85
CA ASN A 124 -27.06 2.40 8.42
C ASN A 124 -26.70 3.36 7.29
N PRO A 125 -27.03 4.65 7.36
CA PRO A 125 -26.59 5.63 6.38
C PRO A 125 -25.07 5.62 6.17
N GLY A 126 -24.32 5.05 7.12
CA GLY A 126 -22.88 4.82 6.95
C GLY A 126 -22.51 3.67 6.03
N HIS A 127 -23.42 2.73 5.70
CA HIS A 127 -23.13 1.56 4.85
C HIS A 127 -23.52 1.77 3.40
N TYR A 128 -24.52 2.58 3.11
CA TYR A 128 -24.99 2.83 1.75
C TYR A 128 -24.76 4.28 1.34
N ALA A 129 -24.62 4.50 0.06
CA ALA A 129 -24.60 5.82 -0.51
C ALA A 129 -25.88 6.58 -0.13
N VAL A 130 -25.73 7.87 0.11
CA VAL A 130 -26.83 8.80 0.33
C VAL A 130 -26.57 10.04 -0.51
N GLY A 131 -27.64 10.68 -0.95
CA GLY A 131 -27.57 11.94 -1.67
C GLY A 131 -26.85 13.01 -0.85
N SER A 132 -25.99 13.77 -1.50
CA SER A 132 -25.12 14.76 -0.86
C SER A 132 -25.42 16.16 -1.36
N ASP A 133 -25.71 17.08 -0.43
CA ASP A 133 -25.86 18.50 -0.77
C ASP A 133 -24.55 19.13 -1.24
N LEU A 134 -23.41 18.52 -0.98
CA LEU A 134 -22.10 18.93 -1.49
C LEU A 134 -21.93 18.62 -2.99
N ARG A 135 -22.79 17.73 -3.52
CA ARG A 135 -22.82 17.29 -4.92
C ARG A 135 -24.10 17.67 -5.63
N THR A 136 -24.70 18.73 -5.18
CA THR A 136 -25.97 19.19 -5.73
C THR A 136 -25.82 20.60 -6.22
N ASP A 137 -26.09 20.81 -7.49
CA ASP A 137 -26.25 22.12 -8.03
C ASP A 137 -27.75 22.47 -8.09
N GLY A 138 -28.19 23.33 -7.16
CA GLY A 138 -29.53 23.91 -7.09
C GLY A 138 -30.71 22.99 -6.76
N GLY A 139 -30.48 21.67 -6.52
CA GLY A 139 -31.52 20.79 -5.97
C GLY A 139 -31.42 20.65 -4.45
N THR A 140 -32.24 19.80 -3.86
CA THR A 140 -32.19 19.52 -2.40
C THR A 140 -32.40 18.05 -2.14
N TRP A 141 -31.51 17.46 -1.36
CA TRP A 141 -31.69 16.14 -0.80
C TRP A 141 -32.46 16.18 0.50
N ARG A 142 -33.42 15.28 0.66
CA ARG A 142 -34.29 15.16 1.82
C ARG A 142 -34.29 13.74 2.35
N LYS A 143 -34.88 13.51 3.52
CA LYS A 143 -35.03 12.19 4.15
C LYS A 143 -33.73 11.43 4.26
N GLY A 144 -32.71 12.08 4.79
CA GLY A 144 -31.39 11.46 4.98
C GLY A 144 -30.64 11.17 3.66
N GLY A 145 -30.89 11.99 2.62
CA GLY A 145 -30.23 11.84 1.33
C GLY A 145 -30.88 10.78 0.41
N LEU A 146 -32.14 10.43 0.64
CA LEU A 146 -32.85 9.42 -0.17
C LEU A 146 -33.91 10.01 -1.11
N GLU A 147 -34.36 11.24 -0.90
CA GLU A 147 -35.27 11.92 -1.82
C GLU A 147 -34.60 13.17 -2.38
N TYR A 148 -34.52 13.21 -3.68
CA TYR A 148 -34.00 14.36 -4.43
C TYR A 148 -35.14 15.18 -5.04
N GLU A 149 -35.08 16.47 -4.81
CA GLU A 149 -36.00 17.46 -5.39
C GLU A 149 -35.19 18.50 -6.17
N THR A 150 -35.42 18.60 -7.46
CA THR A 150 -34.81 19.65 -8.30
C THR A 150 -35.38 21.03 -7.96
N LYS A 151 -34.59 22.09 -8.07
CA LYS A 151 -35.05 23.48 -7.97
C LYS A 151 -35.25 24.12 -9.34
N ASN A 152 -35.91 25.24 -9.32
CA ASN A 152 -36.44 26.04 -10.40
C ASN A 152 -35.39 26.85 -11.18
N SER A 153 -34.24 26.28 -11.49
CA SER A 153 -33.16 26.96 -12.23
C SER A 153 -32.36 25.94 -13.05
N ASP A 154 -31.62 26.42 -14.05
CA ASP A 154 -30.98 25.66 -15.12
C ASP A 154 -30.24 24.39 -14.68
N ALA A 155 -30.32 23.33 -15.48
CA ALA A 155 -29.56 22.07 -15.50
C ALA A 155 -28.97 21.62 -14.13
N ARG A 156 -29.78 21.07 -13.26
CA ARG A 156 -29.38 20.75 -11.88
C ARG A 156 -29.24 19.26 -11.63
N ILE A 157 -28.07 18.85 -11.18
CA ILE A 157 -27.71 17.45 -10.96
C ILE A 157 -27.63 17.19 -9.46
N GLY A 158 -28.30 16.14 -8.99
CA GLY A 158 -28.16 15.63 -7.63
C GLY A 158 -27.52 14.25 -7.67
N MET A 159 -26.41 14.08 -6.94
CA MET A 159 -25.64 12.84 -6.89
C MET A 159 -25.44 12.36 -5.45
N PRO A 160 -25.27 11.05 -5.22
CA PRO A 160 -24.88 10.55 -3.91
C PRO A 160 -23.42 10.88 -3.59
N ASP A 161 -23.05 10.61 -2.37
CA ASP A 161 -21.70 10.81 -1.86
C ASP A 161 -20.69 9.72 -2.27
N THR A 162 -21.15 8.69 -2.95
CA THR A 162 -20.34 7.50 -3.32
C THR A 162 -20.31 7.32 -4.83
N THR A 163 -19.11 7.12 -5.37
CA THR A 163 -18.87 6.85 -6.79
C THR A 163 -19.28 5.44 -7.21
N VAL A 164 -19.68 5.28 -8.46
CA VAL A 164 -19.90 3.99 -9.11
C VAL A 164 -18.65 3.47 -9.82
N THR A 165 -17.62 4.31 -10.02
CA THR A 165 -16.33 3.94 -10.62
C THR A 165 -15.43 3.27 -9.57
N ASN A 166 -15.67 2.00 -9.30
CA ASN A 166 -15.00 1.25 -8.22
C ASN A 166 -14.59 -0.17 -8.63
N GLY A 167 -14.62 -0.48 -9.94
CA GLY A 167 -14.30 -1.80 -10.46
C GLY A 167 -15.35 -2.88 -10.15
N ARG A 168 -16.60 -2.48 -9.94
CA ARG A 168 -17.71 -3.37 -9.55
C ARG A 168 -18.92 -3.22 -10.48
N LYS A 169 -19.87 -4.12 -10.28
CA LYS A 169 -21.23 -4.05 -10.85
C LYS A 169 -22.15 -3.47 -9.79
N THR A 170 -22.59 -2.24 -10.01
CA THR A 170 -23.43 -1.51 -9.03
C THR A 170 -24.84 -1.31 -9.55
N TYR A 171 -25.82 -1.30 -8.65
CA TYR A 171 -27.23 -1.14 -8.97
C TYR A 171 -27.88 -0.12 -8.05
N ALA A 172 -28.78 0.70 -8.62
CA ALA A 172 -29.67 1.58 -7.87
C ALA A 172 -31.07 1.55 -8.45
N GLU A 173 -32.09 1.69 -7.57
CA GLU A 173 -33.48 1.91 -7.96
C GLU A 173 -33.91 3.34 -7.70
N ILE A 174 -34.75 3.86 -8.60
CA ILE A 174 -35.26 5.21 -8.55
C ILE A 174 -36.77 5.18 -8.71
N SER A 175 -37.51 5.55 -7.69
CA SER A 175 -38.96 5.77 -7.77
C SER A 175 -39.25 7.22 -8.14
N ILE A 176 -40.03 7.44 -9.20
CA ILE A 176 -40.43 8.76 -9.66
C ILE A 176 -41.68 9.20 -8.90
N LEU A 177 -41.56 10.22 -8.05
CA LEU A 177 -42.59 10.65 -7.12
C LEU A 177 -43.48 11.78 -7.64
N SER A 178 -42.90 12.72 -8.38
CA SER A 178 -43.62 13.81 -9.02
C SER A 178 -42.94 14.29 -10.28
N LYS A 179 -43.72 14.90 -11.18
CA LYS A 179 -43.23 15.45 -12.42
C LYS A 179 -43.91 16.80 -12.62
N ALA A 180 -43.15 17.86 -12.88
CA ALA A 180 -43.70 19.15 -13.22
C ALA A 180 -43.64 19.44 -14.71
N SER A 181 -42.73 18.83 -15.43
CA SER A 181 -42.60 18.96 -16.89
C SER A 181 -41.77 17.90 -17.57
N ASP A 182 -41.47 18.06 -18.85
CA ASP A 182 -40.58 17.22 -19.64
C ASP A 182 -39.09 17.53 -19.35
N TRP A 183 -38.14 16.69 -19.73
CA TRP A 183 -36.70 16.85 -19.59
C TRP A 183 -36.07 16.39 -18.25
N MET A 184 -36.71 15.44 -17.61
CA MET A 184 -36.08 14.72 -16.47
C MET A 184 -35.06 13.69 -16.97
N GLN A 185 -33.92 13.60 -16.29
CA GLN A 185 -32.82 12.70 -16.64
C GLN A 185 -32.38 11.91 -15.44
N VAL A 186 -32.09 10.63 -15.64
CA VAL A 186 -31.46 9.75 -14.64
C VAL A 186 -30.28 9.01 -15.29
N GLY A 187 -29.20 8.74 -14.55
CA GLY A 187 -28.07 8.07 -15.15
C GLY A 187 -26.82 8.11 -14.29
N VAL A 188 -25.68 8.23 -14.96
CA VAL A 188 -24.36 8.32 -14.34
C VAL A 188 -23.71 9.63 -14.79
N PHE A 189 -23.17 10.38 -13.83
CA PHE A 189 -22.66 11.74 -14.04
C PHE A 189 -21.29 11.88 -13.37
N GLY A 190 -20.38 12.68 -14.00
CA GLY A 190 -19.05 12.92 -13.49
C GLY A 190 -18.96 14.04 -12.43
N GLN A 191 -19.57 15.19 -12.69
CA GLN A 191 -19.57 16.36 -11.78
C GLN A 191 -20.88 17.12 -11.84
N PRO A 192 -21.30 17.82 -10.76
CA PRO A 192 -22.62 18.46 -10.68
C PRO A 192 -22.75 19.75 -11.50
N ASP A 193 -21.67 20.48 -11.73
CA ASP A 193 -21.69 21.87 -12.19
C ASP A 193 -21.26 22.09 -13.63
N THR A 194 -20.97 21.04 -14.37
CA THR A 194 -20.55 21.16 -15.75
C THR A 194 -21.26 20.17 -16.69
N TRP A 195 -21.56 20.61 -17.90
CA TRP A 195 -22.01 19.76 -18.99
C TRP A 195 -20.89 18.91 -19.59
N THR A 196 -19.89 18.61 -18.78
CA THR A 196 -18.62 17.96 -19.15
C THR A 196 -18.73 16.45 -19.38
N PRO A 197 -17.67 15.86 -20.00
CA PRO A 197 -17.59 14.45 -20.37
C PRO A 197 -17.87 13.48 -19.21
N GLY A 198 -18.34 12.27 -19.50
CA GLY A 198 -18.67 11.24 -18.52
C GLY A 198 -20.15 11.15 -18.16
N ARG A 199 -21.02 11.58 -19.00
CA ARG A 199 -22.45 11.67 -18.76
C ARG A 199 -23.22 10.64 -19.57
N LEU A 200 -23.69 9.59 -18.90
CA LEU A 200 -24.57 8.58 -19.49
C LEU A 200 -25.95 8.74 -18.88
N HIS A 201 -26.95 9.16 -19.65
CA HIS A 201 -28.27 9.38 -19.05
C HIS A 201 -29.43 8.98 -19.95
N TRP A 202 -30.51 8.65 -19.28
CA TRP A 202 -31.79 8.26 -19.84
C TRP A 202 -32.82 9.35 -19.49
N ARG A 203 -33.37 9.96 -20.53
CA ARG A 203 -34.36 11.01 -20.39
C ARG A 203 -35.78 10.42 -20.35
N ASN A 204 -36.71 11.14 -19.74
CA ASN A 204 -38.06 10.63 -19.50
C ASN A 204 -38.89 10.44 -20.81
N ASP A 205 -38.50 11.05 -21.90
CA ASP A 205 -39.08 10.82 -23.25
C ASP A 205 -38.58 9.52 -23.92
N GLY A 206 -37.63 8.83 -23.28
CA GLY A 206 -37.04 7.62 -23.80
C GLY A 206 -35.70 7.83 -24.51
N ASN A 207 -35.28 9.04 -24.77
CA ASN A 207 -33.98 9.30 -25.39
C ASN A 207 -32.85 9.02 -24.45
N VAL A 208 -31.78 8.40 -24.96
CA VAL A 208 -30.57 8.08 -24.23
C VAL A 208 -29.38 8.83 -24.78
N TYR A 209 -28.55 9.35 -23.91
CA TYR A 209 -27.46 10.24 -24.25
C TYR A 209 -26.13 9.69 -23.74
N ASN A 210 -25.12 9.80 -24.58
CA ASN A 210 -23.72 9.60 -24.23
C ASN A 210 -23.00 10.93 -24.51
N GLU A 211 -22.50 11.59 -23.44
CA GLU A 211 -21.75 12.84 -23.51
C GLU A 211 -22.46 13.97 -24.33
N GLY A 212 -23.73 14.10 -24.10
CA GLY A 212 -24.55 15.13 -24.80
C GLY A 212 -25.05 14.72 -26.17
N SER A 213 -24.57 13.65 -26.76
CA SER A 213 -25.06 13.10 -28.03
C SER A 213 -26.18 12.12 -27.81
N ASN A 214 -27.31 12.26 -28.50
CA ASN A 214 -28.35 11.24 -28.49
C ASN A 214 -27.86 9.99 -29.24
N VAL A 215 -27.79 8.86 -28.51
CA VAL A 215 -27.30 7.59 -29.04
C VAL A 215 -28.41 6.57 -29.28
N GLY A 216 -29.66 6.94 -29.01
CA GLY A 216 -30.81 6.08 -29.25
C GLY A 216 -32.04 6.45 -28.44
N THR A 217 -33.07 5.66 -28.59
CA THR A 217 -34.35 5.80 -27.88
C THR A 217 -34.79 4.46 -27.34
N ILE A 218 -35.14 4.42 -26.04
CA ILE A 218 -35.68 3.26 -25.34
C ILE A 218 -37.04 3.60 -24.73
N ALA A 219 -37.54 2.84 -23.76
CA ALA A 219 -38.83 3.12 -23.13
C ALA A 219 -38.86 4.50 -22.45
N SER A 220 -39.91 5.27 -22.65
CA SER A 220 -40.22 6.49 -21.89
C SER A 220 -40.64 6.12 -20.46
N TRP A 221 -40.49 7.08 -19.51
CA TRP A 221 -40.87 6.86 -18.13
C TRP A 221 -41.49 8.12 -17.48
N GLY A 222 -42.21 7.89 -16.36
CA GLY A 222 -42.94 8.97 -15.70
C GLY A 222 -43.28 8.66 -14.23
N VAL A 223 -44.20 9.45 -13.66
CA VAL A 223 -44.60 9.30 -12.26
C VAL A 223 -45.19 7.91 -12.00
N GLY A 224 -44.74 7.30 -10.92
CA GLY A 224 -45.14 5.94 -10.51
C GLY A 224 -44.23 4.82 -11.04
N ASP A 225 -43.40 5.11 -12.05
CA ASP A 225 -42.40 4.14 -12.52
C ASP A 225 -41.24 3.98 -11.51
N VAL A 226 -40.68 2.79 -11.51
CA VAL A 226 -39.44 2.48 -10.80
C VAL A 226 -38.39 2.14 -11.85
N LEU A 227 -37.32 2.93 -11.85
CA LEU A 227 -36.21 2.78 -12.78
C LEU A 227 -35.06 2.04 -12.11
N GLY A 228 -34.45 1.09 -12.78
CA GLY A 228 -33.24 0.40 -12.33
C GLY A 228 -32.04 0.86 -13.19
N LEU A 229 -31.00 1.31 -12.53
CA LEU A 229 -29.72 1.65 -13.16
C LEU A 229 -28.66 0.64 -12.71
N ALA A 230 -28.13 -0.14 -13.65
CA ALA A 230 -27.12 -1.14 -13.41
C ALA A 230 -25.82 -0.77 -14.15
N TYR A 231 -24.85 -0.28 -13.41
CA TYR A 231 -23.57 0.18 -13.97
C TYR A 231 -22.48 -0.87 -13.75
N ASP A 232 -21.82 -1.24 -14.85
CA ASP A 232 -20.75 -2.24 -14.88
C ASP A 232 -19.41 -1.56 -15.14
N ASP A 233 -18.59 -1.52 -14.10
CA ASP A 233 -17.23 -0.95 -14.10
C ASP A 233 -16.15 -2.03 -14.11
N THR A 234 -16.50 -3.27 -14.34
CA THR A 234 -15.54 -4.39 -14.28
C THR A 234 -14.72 -4.55 -15.56
N PHE A 235 -15.15 -4.00 -16.68
CA PHE A 235 -14.41 -4.05 -17.93
C PHE A 235 -13.42 -2.90 -18.03
N TYR A 236 -12.20 -3.22 -18.41
CA TYR A 236 -11.14 -2.22 -18.55
C TYR A 236 -11.41 -1.23 -19.70
N ASP A 237 -11.89 -1.74 -20.81
CA ASP A 237 -12.07 -1.00 -22.07
C ASP A 237 -13.48 -0.47 -22.29
N LYS A 238 -14.42 -0.80 -21.41
CA LYS A 238 -15.83 -0.46 -21.57
C LYS A 238 -16.49 -0.24 -20.22
N LYS A 239 -17.31 0.80 -20.16
CA LYS A 239 -18.22 1.05 -19.05
C LYS A 239 -19.64 0.95 -19.56
N ILE A 240 -20.47 0.16 -18.91
CA ILE A 240 -21.81 -0.16 -19.41
C ILE A 240 -22.86 0.24 -18.37
N LEU A 241 -23.79 1.12 -18.76
CA LEU A 241 -25.00 1.41 -18.00
C LEU A 241 -26.17 0.68 -18.60
N ARG A 242 -26.72 -0.34 -17.91
CA ARG A 242 -27.96 -1.02 -18.29
C ARG A 242 -29.14 -0.40 -17.57
N MET A 243 -30.24 -0.24 -18.25
CA MET A 243 -31.44 0.44 -17.79
C MET A 243 -32.62 -0.51 -17.71
N TYR A 244 -33.39 -0.38 -16.65
CA TYR A 244 -34.57 -1.19 -16.37
C TYR A 244 -35.74 -0.27 -16.06
N LYS A 245 -36.93 -0.60 -16.52
CA LYS A 245 -38.17 0.06 -16.15
C LYS A 245 -39.11 -0.97 -15.53
N ASN A 246 -39.54 -0.73 -14.28
CA ASN A 246 -40.41 -1.64 -13.55
C ASN A 246 -39.92 -3.10 -13.57
N GLY A 247 -38.62 -3.29 -13.40
CA GLY A 247 -37.95 -4.59 -13.41
C GLY A 247 -37.68 -5.17 -14.80
N GLN A 248 -38.14 -4.57 -15.87
CA GLN A 248 -37.90 -5.04 -17.23
C GLN A 248 -36.70 -4.32 -17.85
N TYR A 249 -35.77 -5.06 -18.43
CA TYR A 249 -34.65 -4.52 -19.18
C TYR A 249 -35.15 -3.73 -20.42
N VAL A 250 -34.68 -2.51 -20.60
CA VAL A 250 -35.12 -1.63 -21.70
C VAL A 250 -33.97 -1.17 -22.61
N GLY A 251 -32.73 -1.33 -22.20
CA GLY A 251 -31.58 -0.96 -23.04
C GLY A 251 -30.31 -0.71 -22.25
N TYR A 252 -29.24 -0.35 -22.96
CA TYR A 252 -27.97 0.02 -22.37
C TYR A 252 -27.27 1.16 -23.11
N ILE A 253 -26.35 1.80 -22.44
CA ILE A 253 -25.40 2.77 -23.02
C ILE A 253 -24.00 2.25 -22.71
N GLU A 254 -23.11 2.29 -23.71
CA GLU A 254 -21.71 1.93 -23.56
C GLU A 254 -20.84 3.19 -23.68
N LEU A 255 -19.97 3.40 -22.70
CA LEU A 255 -18.90 4.40 -22.78
C LEU A 255 -17.65 3.68 -23.29
N SER A 256 -17.19 4.02 -24.48
CA SER A 256 -15.97 3.41 -25.05
C SER A 256 -14.71 4.14 -24.56
N SER A 257 -13.59 3.42 -24.50
CA SER A 257 -12.30 3.92 -24.05
C SER A 257 -11.69 5.03 -24.92
N SER A 258 -12.24 5.26 -26.13
CA SER A 258 -11.77 6.31 -27.03
C SER A 258 -12.25 7.71 -26.67
N VAL A 259 -13.21 7.80 -25.75
CA VAL A 259 -13.71 9.05 -25.22
C VAL A 259 -13.19 9.16 -23.79
N GLU A 260 -12.13 9.95 -23.59
CA GLU A 260 -11.76 10.32 -22.22
C GLU A 260 -13.00 10.90 -21.53
N PRO A 261 -13.35 10.42 -20.34
CA PRO A 261 -12.45 10.22 -19.22
C PRO A 261 -12.72 8.90 -18.47
N SER A 262 -11.99 7.88 -18.73
CA SER A 262 -12.04 6.62 -17.96
C SER A 262 -11.73 6.81 -16.47
N ASN A 263 -11.34 8.01 -16.05
CA ASN A 263 -10.83 8.30 -14.71
C ASN A 263 -11.54 9.44 -13.99
N ILE A 264 -12.66 9.96 -14.52
CA ILE A 264 -13.54 10.83 -13.72
C ILE A 264 -14.39 9.94 -12.82
N PRO A 265 -14.48 10.22 -11.51
CA PRO A 265 -15.42 9.54 -10.63
C PRO A 265 -16.85 9.75 -11.13
N LEU A 266 -17.53 8.67 -11.47
CA LEU A 266 -18.91 8.68 -11.90
C LEU A 266 -19.84 8.33 -10.75
N TYR A 267 -21.04 8.92 -10.77
CA TYR A 267 -22.03 8.77 -9.71
C TYR A 267 -23.41 8.53 -10.33
N PHE A 268 -24.23 7.71 -9.72
CA PHE A 268 -25.64 7.72 -10.03
C PHE A 268 -26.23 9.10 -9.73
N GLY A 269 -27.11 9.58 -10.57
CA GLY A 269 -27.66 10.91 -10.38
C GLY A 269 -28.96 11.16 -11.14
N ALA A 270 -29.57 12.25 -10.78
CA ALA A 270 -30.75 12.80 -11.42
C ALA A 270 -30.54 14.27 -11.81
N ALA A 271 -31.02 14.66 -12.97
CA ALA A 271 -30.88 16.00 -13.49
C ALA A 271 -32.18 16.53 -14.10
N SER A 272 -32.29 17.84 -14.20
CA SER A 272 -33.31 18.56 -14.98
C SER A 272 -32.61 19.43 -16.01
N ASP A 273 -33.18 19.56 -17.21
CA ASP A 273 -32.56 20.21 -18.35
C ASP A 273 -33.12 21.65 -18.65
N SER A 274 -34.06 22.10 -17.85
CA SER A 274 -34.63 23.42 -18.09
C SER A 274 -35.11 24.14 -16.85
N SER A 275 -35.06 25.48 -16.88
CA SER A 275 -35.59 26.36 -15.85
C SER A 275 -37.11 26.19 -15.68
N GLY A 276 -37.56 26.14 -14.43
CA GLY A 276 -38.98 26.05 -14.13
C GLY A 276 -39.48 24.65 -13.75
N ASN A 277 -38.68 23.62 -13.84
CA ASN A 277 -39.10 22.23 -13.70
C ASN A 277 -38.64 21.61 -12.40
N THR A 278 -39.58 21.44 -11.47
CA THR A 278 -39.34 20.68 -10.23
C THR A 278 -39.88 19.28 -10.38
N TRP A 279 -39.06 18.30 -10.05
CA TRP A 279 -39.49 16.91 -9.93
C TRP A 279 -38.85 16.25 -8.73
N LYS A 280 -39.45 15.16 -8.26
CA LYS A 280 -38.99 14.43 -7.10
C LYS A 280 -38.75 12.97 -7.43
N SER A 281 -37.65 12.48 -6.94
CA SER A 281 -37.28 11.04 -7.01
C SER A 281 -36.87 10.52 -5.66
N ARG A 282 -37.12 9.22 -5.43
CA ARG A 282 -36.60 8.50 -4.25
C ARG A 282 -35.64 7.44 -4.72
N TRP A 283 -34.48 7.43 -4.09
CA TRP A 283 -33.38 6.60 -4.44
C TRP A 283 -33.21 5.44 -3.43
N ASN A 284 -32.99 4.26 -3.95
CA ASN A 284 -32.58 3.09 -3.21
C ASN A 284 -31.22 2.64 -3.77
N TYR A 285 -30.18 2.74 -2.95
CA TYR A 285 -28.83 2.29 -3.26
C TYR A 285 -28.52 0.92 -2.63
N GLY A 286 -29.51 0.21 -2.09
CA GLY A 286 -29.45 -1.04 -1.34
C GLY A 286 -29.84 -0.89 0.13
N GLN A 287 -30.09 0.33 0.61
CA GLN A 287 -30.52 0.58 2.00
C GLN A 287 -31.97 0.16 2.28
N GLN A 288 -32.72 -0.24 1.26
CA GLN A 288 -34.07 -0.78 1.37
C GLN A 288 -34.17 -2.05 0.53
N PRO A 289 -35.13 -2.95 0.81
CA PRO A 289 -35.43 -4.05 -0.09
C PRO A 289 -35.65 -3.54 -1.50
N TRP A 290 -35.05 -4.22 -2.45
CA TRP A 290 -35.27 -3.93 -3.86
C TRP A 290 -36.73 -4.21 -4.23
N ARG A 291 -37.34 -3.31 -4.92
CA ARG A 291 -38.68 -3.53 -5.48
C ARG A 291 -38.62 -4.53 -6.63
N TYR A 292 -37.53 -4.48 -7.38
CA TYR A 292 -37.20 -5.43 -8.43
C TYR A 292 -35.79 -5.96 -8.20
N ALA A 293 -35.60 -7.28 -8.32
CA ALA A 293 -34.29 -7.88 -8.10
C ALA A 293 -33.23 -7.24 -9.02
N PRO A 294 -32.06 -6.89 -8.50
CA PRO A 294 -30.93 -6.47 -9.32
C PRO A 294 -30.56 -7.56 -10.34
N PRO A 295 -29.99 -7.20 -11.49
CA PRO A 295 -29.42 -8.20 -12.39
C PRO A 295 -28.35 -9.04 -11.69
N GLU A 296 -28.15 -10.27 -12.17
CA GLU A 296 -27.16 -11.18 -11.59
C GLU A 296 -25.76 -10.56 -11.52
N GLY A 297 -25.12 -10.66 -10.38
CA GLY A 297 -23.79 -10.11 -10.10
C GLY A 297 -23.76 -8.61 -9.80
N TYR A 298 -24.91 -7.92 -9.79
CA TYR A 298 -24.99 -6.53 -9.36
C TYR A 298 -25.38 -6.43 -7.89
N SER A 299 -24.75 -5.49 -7.18
CA SER A 299 -25.07 -5.15 -5.78
C SER A 299 -25.40 -3.66 -5.64
N GLY A 300 -25.97 -3.27 -4.49
CA GLY A 300 -26.15 -1.86 -4.16
C GLY A 300 -24.85 -1.10 -4.04
N LEU A 301 -24.94 0.21 -3.94
CA LEU A 301 -23.81 1.06 -3.59
C LEU A 301 -23.50 0.91 -2.09
N ASP A 302 -23.16 -0.29 -1.68
CA ASP A 302 -22.85 -0.68 -0.32
C ASP A 302 -21.39 -0.38 0.01
N ARG A 303 -21.17 0.36 1.07
CA ARG A 303 -19.84 0.60 1.63
C ARG A 303 -19.39 -0.53 2.57
N SER A 304 -20.28 -1.44 2.96
CA SER A 304 -19.99 -2.48 3.95
C SER A 304 -19.33 -3.73 3.38
N GLU A 305 -19.29 -3.90 2.06
CA GLU A 305 -18.56 -5.02 1.43
C GLU A 305 -17.04 -4.84 1.47
N GLN A 306 -16.57 -3.75 2.01
CA GLN A 306 -15.17 -3.63 2.38
C GLN A 306 -14.96 -4.51 3.61
N LYS A 307 -14.22 -5.60 3.42
CA LYS A 307 -13.65 -6.36 4.52
C LYS A 307 -13.04 -5.38 5.51
N ASP A 308 -13.06 -5.69 6.82
CA ASP A 308 -12.31 -4.96 7.84
C ASP A 308 -10.82 -4.99 7.48
N LEU A 309 -10.43 -4.19 6.49
CA LEU A 309 -9.04 -4.03 6.13
C LEU A 309 -8.38 -3.26 7.28
N VAL A 310 -7.47 -3.92 7.93
CA VAL A 310 -6.53 -3.28 8.85
C VAL A 310 -5.96 -2.04 8.15
N ARG A 311 -5.75 -0.96 8.90
CA ARG A 311 -5.14 0.28 8.39
C ARG A 311 -3.96 -0.05 7.46
N THR A 312 -3.96 0.51 6.26
CA THR A 312 -3.03 0.15 5.19
C THR A 312 -2.23 1.32 4.66
N SER A 313 -2.64 2.53 5.05
CA SER A 313 -1.95 3.79 4.75
C SER A 313 -2.15 4.77 5.89
N ARG A 314 -1.18 5.63 6.11
CA ARG A 314 -1.26 6.68 7.12
C ARG A 314 -0.27 7.81 6.83
N GLY A 315 -0.71 9.07 7.09
CA GLY A 315 0.18 10.17 7.43
C GLY A 315 0.44 10.16 8.94
N MET A 316 1.67 10.40 9.38
CA MET A 316 2.03 10.49 10.80
C MET A 316 3.07 11.56 11.03
N GLN A 317 2.70 12.56 11.83
CA GLN A 317 3.65 13.58 12.29
C GLN A 317 4.44 13.07 13.49
N TYR A 318 5.75 13.31 13.50
CA TYR A 318 6.62 13.00 14.63
C TYR A 318 7.71 14.04 14.82
N THR A 319 8.35 14.02 15.98
CA THR A 319 9.50 14.87 16.30
C THR A 319 10.76 14.02 16.32
N GLY A 320 11.84 14.52 15.70
CA GLY A 320 13.14 13.85 15.72
C GLY A 320 13.73 13.79 17.13
N SER A 321 14.41 12.73 17.47
CA SER A 321 15.04 12.50 18.77
C SER A 321 16.54 12.84 18.81
N GLY A 322 17.18 12.92 17.67
CA GLY A 322 18.55 13.42 17.51
C GLY A 322 19.70 12.47 17.87
N SER A 323 19.49 11.32 18.49
CA SER A 323 20.62 10.45 18.87
C SER A 323 20.26 9.00 19.17
N GLY A 324 21.19 8.09 18.91
CA GLY A 324 21.13 6.68 19.27
C GLY A 324 20.55 5.73 18.20
N VAL A 325 20.95 4.46 18.25
CA VAL A 325 20.36 3.40 17.42
C VAL A 325 18.95 3.11 17.93
N ASN A 326 17.95 3.10 17.05
CA ASN A 326 16.52 2.95 17.37
C ASN A 326 16.02 4.04 18.37
N ALA A 327 16.64 5.22 18.36
CA ALA A 327 16.31 6.30 19.28
C ALA A 327 14.91 6.85 19.09
N ASN A 328 14.30 6.66 17.91
CA ASN A 328 12.96 7.12 17.61
C ASN A 328 12.13 6.01 16.96
N SER A 329 11.01 5.68 17.59
CA SER A 329 10.04 4.71 17.08
C SER A 329 8.79 5.43 16.61
N VAL A 330 8.53 5.42 15.32
CA VAL A 330 7.34 6.05 14.73
C VAL A 330 6.25 5.02 14.56
N ASN A 331 5.15 5.18 15.30
CA ASN A 331 4.02 4.25 15.28
C ASN A 331 2.96 4.71 14.29
N VAL A 332 2.81 3.98 13.19
CA VAL A 332 1.77 4.21 12.18
C VAL A 332 0.57 3.28 12.32
N GLY A 333 0.60 2.36 13.30
CA GLY A 333 -0.48 1.43 13.63
C GLY A 333 -0.48 0.13 12.83
N PHE A 334 0.51 -0.09 11.97
CA PHE A 334 0.73 -1.32 11.20
C PHE A 334 2.20 -1.43 10.79
N LYS A 335 2.65 -2.60 10.38
CA LYS A 335 3.97 -2.80 9.75
C LYS A 335 3.94 -2.26 8.33
N PRO A 336 4.62 -1.15 8.01
CA PRO A 336 4.64 -0.62 6.67
C PRO A 336 5.62 -1.40 5.78
N ASP A 337 5.33 -1.42 4.48
CA ASP A 337 6.23 -1.94 3.45
C ASP A 337 6.84 -0.81 2.59
N PHE A 338 6.29 0.39 2.69
CA PHE A 338 6.78 1.59 2.03
C PHE A 338 6.58 2.82 2.91
N VAL A 339 7.59 3.65 3.01
CA VAL A 339 7.59 4.89 3.80
C VAL A 339 8.22 6.02 3.01
N ILE A 340 7.58 7.19 3.04
CA ILE A 340 8.12 8.45 2.53
C ILE A 340 8.17 9.43 3.70
N ILE A 341 9.33 10.06 3.93
CA ILE A 341 9.53 10.99 5.04
C ILE A 341 9.95 12.37 4.50
N LYS A 342 9.46 13.41 5.13
CA LYS A 342 9.86 14.81 4.89
C LYS A 342 10.08 15.55 6.19
N ASN A 343 11.23 16.20 6.32
CA ASN A 343 11.47 17.21 7.32
C ASN A 343 10.62 18.45 7.00
N THR A 344 9.80 18.90 7.95
CA THR A 344 8.90 20.05 7.77
C THR A 344 9.47 21.35 8.33
N ASN A 345 10.58 21.29 9.04
CA ASN A 345 11.32 22.46 9.56
C ASN A 345 12.37 22.94 8.55
N ASP A 346 13.06 22.01 7.91
CA ASP A 346 14.22 22.30 7.08
C ASP A 346 14.01 21.94 5.60
N GLN A 347 14.83 22.60 4.76
CA GLN A 347 14.90 22.29 3.33
C GLN A 347 15.71 21.02 3.10
N THR A 348 15.04 19.88 3.11
CA THR A 348 15.62 18.56 2.85
C THR A 348 14.90 17.86 1.72
N ASN A 349 15.55 16.91 1.07
CA ASN A 349 14.89 16.07 0.10
C ASN A 349 13.87 15.13 0.77
N TRP A 350 12.86 14.71 0.03
CA TRP A 350 12.00 13.62 0.45
C TRP A 350 12.78 12.32 0.48
N HIS A 351 12.63 11.56 1.54
CA HIS A 351 13.25 10.26 1.78
C HIS A 351 12.27 9.13 1.49
N PHE A 352 12.65 8.18 0.63
CA PHE A 352 11.83 7.04 0.20
C PHE A 352 12.51 5.74 0.59
N GLN A 353 11.83 4.89 1.33
CA GLN A 353 12.36 3.59 1.75
C GLN A 353 11.28 2.50 1.71
N ASN A 354 11.66 1.29 1.30
CA ASN A 354 10.73 0.17 1.16
C ASN A 354 11.31 -1.15 1.66
N ALA A 355 10.43 -2.06 2.04
CA ALA A 355 10.80 -3.35 2.64
C ALA A 355 11.40 -4.34 1.64
N VAL A 356 11.16 -4.19 0.33
CA VAL A 356 11.71 -5.09 -0.70
C VAL A 356 13.20 -4.84 -0.94
N GLN A 357 13.65 -3.58 -0.81
CA GLN A 357 15.06 -3.20 -0.85
C GLN A 357 15.71 -3.22 0.54
N GLY A 358 14.91 -3.26 1.60
CA GLY A 358 15.34 -3.31 2.99
C GLY A 358 15.73 -1.96 3.58
N THR A 359 16.17 -1.99 4.83
CA THR A 359 16.58 -0.79 5.57
C THR A 359 17.97 -0.28 5.20
N GLY A 360 18.74 -1.06 4.44
CA GLY A 360 20.08 -0.67 3.96
C GLY A 360 20.06 0.29 2.77
N LEU A 361 18.94 0.45 2.08
CA LEU A 361 18.86 1.23 0.84
C LEU A 361 17.68 2.20 0.90
N PHE A 362 17.92 3.43 0.47
CA PHE A 362 16.89 4.46 0.35
C PHE A 362 17.09 5.31 -0.91
N HIS A 363 16.04 6.01 -1.32
CA HIS A 363 16.07 6.96 -2.42
C HIS A 363 15.71 8.34 -1.93
N GLU A 364 16.33 9.36 -2.51
CA GLU A 364 15.94 10.75 -2.30
C GLU A 364 15.28 11.32 -3.55
N GLN A 365 14.35 12.23 -3.35
CA GLN A 365 13.58 12.85 -4.43
C GLN A 365 14.45 13.52 -5.50
N LEU A 366 15.39 14.40 -5.09
CA LEU A 366 16.24 15.16 -6.01
C LEU A 366 17.59 14.48 -6.28
N ASN A 367 17.88 13.36 -5.65
CA ASN A 367 19.12 12.64 -5.83
C ASN A 367 18.92 11.48 -6.81
N ASN A 368 19.69 11.47 -7.88
CA ASN A 368 19.61 10.46 -8.93
C ASN A 368 20.28 9.13 -8.57
N GLN A 369 20.82 8.97 -7.36
CA GLN A 369 21.51 7.76 -6.93
C GLN A 369 20.78 7.03 -5.80
N ILE A 370 20.94 5.71 -5.71
CA ILE A 370 20.70 5.00 -4.47
C ILE A 370 21.74 5.44 -3.46
N GLN A 371 21.27 5.87 -2.32
CA GLN A 371 22.14 6.16 -1.20
C GLN A 371 22.13 4.98 -0.23
N LEU A 372 23.29 4.67 0.27
CA LEU A 372 23.43 3.65 1.28
C LEU A 372 23.20 4.28 2.64
N THR A 373 22.61 3.54 3.55
CA THR A 373 22.41 4.00 4.91
C THR A 373 23.75 4.17 5.63
N GLY A 374 24.17 5.41 5.75
CA GLY A 374 25.39 5.79 6.46
C GLY A 374 25.17 6.26 7.90
N GLY A 375 24.01 5.98 8.49
CA GLY A 375 23.57 6.47 9.79
C GLY A 375 22.45 7.51 9.69
N GLY A 376 21.38 7.32 10.45
CA GLY A 376 20.29 8.27 10.56
C GLY A 376 19.02 7.94 9.75
N ASP A 377 18.97 6.79 9.11
CA ASP A 377 17.82 6.36 8.32
C ASP A 377 17.02 5.28 9.07
N LEU A 378 16.02 4.67 8.43
CA LEU A 378 15.27 3.58 9.07
C LEU A 378 16.22 2.43 9.46
N SER A 379 16.16 2.02 10.71
CA SER A 379 16.89 0.85 11.20
C SER A 379 16.06 -0.43 11.08
N SER A 380 14.74 -0.34 11.20
CA SER A 380 13.85 -1.50 11.06
C SER A 380 12.41 -1.08 10.74
N PHE A 381 11.69 -1.98 10.08
CA PHE A 381 10.22 -1.97 9.98
C PHE A 381 9.66 -2.81 11.12
N THR A 382 8.89 -2.21 12.01
CA THR A 382 8.29 -2.88 13.18
C THR A 382 6.83 -3.26 12.90
N ASP A 383 6.24 -4.10 13.73
CA ASP A 383 4.84 -4.54 13.56
C ASP A 383 3.82 -3.39 13.63
N THR A 384 4.20 -2.25 14.21
CA THR A 384 3.33 -1.08 14.35
C THR A 384 3.86 0.17 13.65
N GLY A 385 5.04 0.10 12.98
CA GLY A 385 5.65 1.26 12.37
C GLY A 385 7.08 1.02 11.92
N PHE A 386 7.98 1.93 12.27
CA PHE A 386 9.39 1.83 11.93
C PHE A 386 10.27 2.53 12.98
N ASN A 387 11.51 2.10 13.07
CA ASN A 387 12.52 2.71 13.91
C ASN A 387 13.52 3.51 13.08
N LEU A 388 13.95 4.63 13.63
CA LEU A 388 14.98 5.49 13.09
C LEU A 388 16.26 5.36 13.90
N SER A 389 17.41 5.41 13.23
CA SER A 389 18.73 5.37 13.85
C SER A 389 19.50 6.64 13.56
N TYR A 390 20.18 7.15 14.55
CA TYR A 390 21.07 8.31 14.48
C TYR A 390 20.42 9.66 14.13
N THR A 391 21.17 10.74 14.37
CA THR A 391 20.85 12.09 13.99
C THR A 391 21.03 12.29 12.49
N ASN A 392 19.96 12.60 11.79
CA ASN A 392 20.01 12.93 10.38
C ASN A 392 18.90 13.93 10.04
N ASN A 393 19.28 15.06 9.45
CA ASN A 393 18.34 16.13 9.11
C ASN A 393 17.17 15.67 8.20
N ARG A 394 17.35 14.60 7.40
CA ARG A 394 16.29 14.06 6.54
C ARG A 394 15.20 13.34 7.31
N THR A 395 15.54 12.66 8.40
CA THR A 395 14.60 11.72 9.07
C THR A 395 14.53 11.86 10.58
N ASN A 396 15.57 12.32 11.29
CA ASN A 396 15.62 12.26 12.75
C ASN A 396 16.52 13.29 13.44
N ASP A 397 16.58 14.54 12.98
CA ASP A 397 17.32 15.59 13.74
C ASP A 397 16.55 16.01 14.99
N GLY A 398 17.30 16.24 16.06
CA GLY A 398 16.71 16.48 17.38
C GLY A 398 15.88 17.75 17.46
N GLY A 399 14.58 17.58 17.73
CA GLY A 399 13.64 18.69 17.86
C GLY A 399 12.92 19.08 16.57
N ASP A 400 13.39 18.64 15.40
CA ASP A 400 12.73 18.89 14.13
C ASP A 400 11.43 18.08 14.00
N LYS A 401 10.48 18.63 13.25
CA LYS A 401 9.21 17.98 12.94
C LYS A 401 9.25 17.34 11.57
N TYR A 402 8.70 16.17 11.49
CA TYR A 402 8.63 15.34 10.29
C TYR A 402 7.20 14.90 10.00
N ILE A 403 6.91 14.70 8.73
CA ILE A 403 5.75 13.94 8.29
C ILE A 403 6.21 12.66 7.60
N ALA A 404 5.68 11.52 8.03
CA ALA A 404 5.85 10.23 7.37
C ALA A 404 4.55 9.80 6.71
N PHE A 405 4.63 9.37 5.46
CA PHE A 405 3.57 8.67 4.76
C PHE A 405 3.95 7.20 4.67
N ALA A 406 3.07 6.32 5.11
CA ALA A 406 3.33 4.89 5.22
C ALA A 406 2.25 4.07 4.52
N TRP A 407 2.66 3.01 3.82
CA TRP A 407 1.76 2.07 3.12
C TRP A 407 2.14 0.63 3.43
N LYS A 408 1.11 -0.22 3.52
CA LYS A 408 1.24 -1.66 3.65
C LYS A 408 0.93 -2.34 2.33
N ALA A 409 1.87 -3.15 1.86
CA ALA A 409 1.73 -4.04 0.72
C ALA A 409 1.51 -5.50 1.19
N GLY A 410 2.13 -6.46 0.56
CA GLY A 410 1.97 -7.88 0.85
C GLY A 410 2.77 -8.41 2.04
N GLY A 411 3.51 -7.54 2.72
CA GLY A 411 4.43 -7.92 3.79
C GLY A 411 5.84 -8.18 3.27
N ASN A 412 6.77 -8.22 4.21
CA ASN A 412 8.15 -8.53 3.94
C ASN A 412 8.36 -10.03 4.13
N PRO A 413 8.83 -10.77 3.13
CA PRO A 413 9.14 -12.16 3.33
C PRO A 413 10.25 -12.28 4.38
N SER A 414 9.90 -12.78 5.54
CA SER A 414 10.90 -13.22 6.53
C SER A 414 11.50 -14.52 6.00
N LEU A 415 12.63 -14.44 5.32
CA LEU A 415 13.38 -15.61 4.95
C LEU A 415 14.28 -15.96 6.12
N THR A 416 13.97 -17.02 6.82
CA THR A 416 14.85 -17.59 7.86
C THR A 416 16.20 -17.90 7.24
N ASN A 417 17.29 -17.48 7.86
CA ASN A 417 18.67 -17.70 7.41
C ASN A 417 19.05 -17.02 6.08
N CYS A 418 18.46 -15.90 5.76
CA CYS A 418 18.68 -15.19 4.49
C CYS A 418 19.31 -13.81 4.69
N GLY A 419 19.77 -13.45 5.87
CA GLY A 419 20.42 -12.17 6.15
C GLY A 419 21.79 -12.03 5.44
N SER A 420 22.37 -10.87 5.59
CA SER A 420 23.75 -10.56 5.18
C SER A 420 24.46 -9.73 6.23
N ILE A 421 25.77 -9.71 6.17
CA ILE A 421 26.61 -8.86 7.00
C ILE A 421 27.20 -7.76 6.13
N PHE A 422 27.03 -6.52 6.58
CA PHE A 422 27.61 -5.33 5.94
C PHE A 422 29.03 -5.10 6.45
N PHE A 423 29.97 -4.97 5.54
CA PHE A 423 31.37 -4.65 5.76
C PHE A 423 31.66 -3.27 5.15
N ASN A 424 32.19 -2.35 5.91
CA ASN A 424 32.43 -0.97 5.51
C ASN A 424 33.89 -0.70 5.14
N GLY A 425 34.53 -1.59 4.40
CA GLY A 425 35.92 -1.43 4.03
C GLY A 425 36.20 -0.09 3.36
N SER A 426 37.11 0.72 3.91
CA SER A 426 37.51 2.01 3.38
C SER A 426 38.98 2.25 3.68
N GLY A 427 39.82 2.28 2.63
CA GLY A 427 41.18 2.83 2.72
C GLY A 427 42.10 2.19 3.77
N GLY A 428 41.97 0.87 3.99
CA GLY A 428 42.87 0.14 4.94
C GLY A 428 42.33 0.04 6.36
N SER A 429 41.12 0.46 6.62
CA SER A 429 40.42 0.22 7.88
C SER A 429 39.00 -0.28 7.59
N GLY A 430 38.59 -1.35 8.26
CA GLY A 430 37.23 -1.92 8.11
C GLY A 430 36.93 -2.91 9.22
N GLY A 431 35.63 -3.24 9.36
CA GLY A 431 35.21 -4.32 10.25
C GLY A 431 35.39 -5.68 9.56
N TYR A 432 35.66 -6.71 10.32
CA TYR A 432 35.72 -8.10 9.85
C TYR A 432 35.25 -9.09 10.93
N LEU A 433 34.85 -10.28 10.51
CA LEU A 433 34.64 -11.40 11.43
C LEU A 433 35.90 -12.27 11.50
N SER A 434 36.19 -12.78 12.68
CA SER A 434 37.32 -13.72 12.89
C SER A 434 36.86 -15.01 13.56
N ILE A 435 37.48 -16.12 13.17
CA ILE A 435 37.27 -17.46 13.73
C ILE A 435 38.65 -18.04 14.06
N PRO A 436 38.87 -18.66 15.22
CA PRO A 436 40.14 -19.27 15.55
C PRO A 436 40.59 -20.30 14.52
N ASP A 437 41.88 -20.57 14.50
CA ASP A 437 42.46 -21.65 13.72
C ASP A 437 41.79 -23.01 14.03
N SER A 438 41.66 -23.83 12.98
CA SER A 438 41.05 -25.16 13.05
C SER A 438 41.54 -26.04 11.91
N ASN A 439 41.70 -27.33 12.19
CA ASN A 439 41.95 -28.33 11.14
C ASN A 439 40.86 -28.39 10.04
N ASP A 440 39.70 -27.76 10.28
CA ASP A 440 38.62 -27.66 9.28
C ASP A 440 38.98 -26.74 8.12
N TRP A 441 39.95 -25.84 8.30
CA TRP A 441 40.44 -24.94 7.25
C TRP A 441 41.54 -25.62 6.36
N ASP A 442 42.10 -26.76 6.80
CA ASP A 442 43.16 -27.50 6.13
C ASP A 442 42.57 -28.26 4.98
N ILE A 443 42.63 -27.72 3.80
CA ILE A 443 42.12 -28.36 2.57
C ILE A 443 43.21 -29.19 1.86
N GLY A 444 44.49 -28.87 2.07
CA GLY A 444 45.63 -29.69 1.62
C GLY A 444 45.53 -30.16 0.17
N THR A 445 45.61 -31.49 -0.01
CA THR A 445 45.42 -32.11 -1.33
C THR A 445 43.98 -32.56 -1.59
N GLY A 446 43.09 -32.48 -0.62
CA GLY A 446 41.70 -32.93 -0.70
C GLY A 446 40.81 -32.03 -1.60
N ASP A 447 39.66 -32.54 -1.99
CA ASP A 447 38.65 -31.75 -2.68
C ASP A 447 37.96 -30.80 -1.74
N TYR A 448 37.43 -29.69 -2.27
CA TYR A 448 36.69 -28.72 -1.47
C TYR A 448 35.81 -27.83 -2.36
N THR A 449 34.84 -27.19 -1.72
CA THR A 449 34.06 -26.09 -2.27
C THR A 449 33.97 -24.99 -1.22
N VAL A 450 34.35 -23.76 -1.61
CA VAL A 450 34.17 -22.56 -0.81
C VAL A 450 33.30 -21.58 -1.60
N GLU A 451 32.27 -21.02 -0.96
CA GLU A 451 31.28 -20.22 -1.67
C GLU A 451 30.65 -19.15 -0.78
N CYS A 452 30.22 -18.03 -1.36
CA CYS A 452 29.37 -17.06 -0.71
C CYS A 452 28.57 -16.25 -1.74
N TRP A 453 27.68 -15.43 -1.25
CA TRP A 453 27.09 -14.33 -2.01
C TRP A 453 27.75 -13.03 -1.60
N TYR A 454 28.21 -12.23 -2.59
CA TYR A 454 28.85 -10.94 -2.40
C TYR A 454 28.12 -9.83 -3.15
N PHE A 455 27.87 -8.72 -2.46
CA PHE A 455 27.25 -7.51 -2.98
C PHE A 455 28.22 -6.35 -2.82
N PRO A 456 29.10 -6.09 -3.81
CA PRO A 456 30.06 -5.00 -3.76
C PRO A 456 29.37 -3.65 -3.85
N GLN A 457 29.67 -2.75 -2.94
CA GLN A 457 29.25 -1.34 -3.00
C GLN A 457 30.37 -0.45 -3.55
N ALA A 458 31.58 -0.76 -3.25
CA ALA A 458 32.76 -0.24 -3.90
C ALA A 458 33.80 -1.34 -4.03
N LEU A 459 34.66 -1.27 -5.03
CA LEU A 459 35.83 -2.12 -5.18
C LEU A 459 37.07 -1.23 -5.18
N ASN A 460 38.11 -1.65 -4.47
CA ASN A 460 39.36 -0.95 -4.49
C ASN A 460 40.00 -0.98 -5.88
N SER A 461 40.14 0.15 -6.55
CA SER A 461 40.61 0.27 -7.93
C SER A 461 42.08 -0.09 -8.16
N GLY A 462 42.79 -0.55 -7.17
CA GLY A 462 44.17 -1.00 -7.23
C GLY A 462 44.58 -1.86 -6.05
N GLY A 463 43.57 -2.30 -5.28
CA GLY A 463 43.73 -3.02 -4.03
C GLY A 463 43.08 -4.39 -4.00
N TRP A 464 43.06 -4.94 -2.83
CA TRP A 464 42.46 -6.24 -2.54
C TRP A 464 41.22 -6.03 -1.63
N ASP A 465 40.16 -6.79 -1.87
CA ASP A 465 38.98 -6.90 -1.02
C ASP A 465 38.84 -8.35 -0.58
N GLY A 466 39.31 -8.70 0.62
CA GLY A 466 39.23 -10.05 1.18
C GLY A 466 37.79 -10.44 1.47
N LEU A 467 37.29 -11.49 0.85
CA LEU A 467 35.96 -11.99 1.10
C LEU A 467 35.97 -12.94 2.30
N PHE A 468 36.74 -14.03 2.23
CA PHE A 468 36.95 -14.91 3.38
C PHE A 468 38.09 -15.89 3.12
N GLY A 469 38.75 -16.30 4.18
CA GLY A 469 39.84 -17.28 4.15
C GLY A 469 40.75 -17.19 5.36
N GLN A 470 41.79 -18.03 5.36
CA GLN A 470 42.87 -18.07 6.36
C GLN A 470 44.11 -17.40 5.75
N TRP A 471 44.14 -16.05 5.77
CA TRP A 471 45.19 -15.29 5.11
C TRP A 471 45.55 -14.02 5.93
N LYS A 472 46.86 -13.75 6.03
CA LYS A 472 47.35 -12.65 6.87
C LYS A 472 48.17 -11.60 6.15
N ASN A 473 48.78 -11.83 5.03
CA ASN A 473 49.49 -10.81 4.22
C ASN A 473 49.77 -11.32 2.80
N GLY A 474 50.08 -10.42 1.88
CA GLY A 474 50.29 -10.72 0.46
C GLY A 474 51.51 -11.58 0.14
N ASN A 475 52.32 -11.97 1.09
CA ASN A 475 53.51 -12.80 0.89
C ASN A 475 53.33 -14.21 1.44
N TRP A 476 54.11 -15.17 0.95
CA TRP A 476 54.12 -16.50 1.57
C TRP A 476 54.48 -16.41 3.04
N ASN A 477 53.63 -17.02 3.86
CA ASN A 477 53.77 -17.05 5.32
C ASN A 477 53.21 -18.39 5.81
N ALA A 478 53.89 -19.02 6.79
CA ALA A 478 53.43 -20.26 7.38
C ALA A 478 52.03 -20.16 8.03
N THR A 479 51.56 -18.97 8.33
CA THR A 479 50.21 -18.73 8.87
C THR A 479 49.12 -18.65 7.80
N ASN A 480 49.47 -18.49 6.53
CA ASN A 480 48.56 -18.39 5.39
C ASN A 480 48.23 -19.76 4.81
N SER A 481 46.99 -19.98 4.45
CA SER A 481 46.53 -21.17 3.74
C SER A 481 45.95 -20.78 2.40
N TRP A 482 44.74 -20.25 2.39
CA TRP A 482 44.00 -19.83 1.21
C TRP A 482 43.06 -18.65 1.51
N VAL A 483 42.69 -17.89 0.46
CA VAL A 483 41.69 -16.80 0.54
C VAL A 483 40.95 -16.67 -0.79
N LEU A 484 39.66 -16.46 -0.71
CA LEU A 484 38.84 -15.97 -1.82
C LEU A 484 38.73 -14.47 -1.71
N GLU A 485 39.15 -13.72 -2.72
CA GLU A 485 39.22 -12.26 -2.69
C GLU A 485 39.04 -11.63 -4.07
N MET A 486 38.72 -10.32 -4.05
CA MET A 486 38.71 -9.47 -5.24
C MET A 486 40.06 -8.77 -5.37
N VAL A 487 40.64 -8.82 -6.53
CA VAL A 487 41.90 -8.10 -6.85
C VAL A 487 41.70 -7.32 -8.13
N SER A 488 41.66 -5.98 -8.03
CA SER A 488 41.45 -5.12 -9.20
C SER A 488 40.23 -5.55 -10.05
N GLN A 489 39.11 -5.87 -9.40
CA GLN A 489 37.87 -6.36 -10.03
C GLN A 489 37.86 -7.83 -10.48
N HIS A 490 38.95 -8.55 -10.35
CA HIS A 490 39.04 -9.98 -10.63
C HIS A 490 38.78 -10.80 -9.37
N LEU A 491 37.91 -11.79 -9.44
CA LEU A 491 37.72 -12.75 -8.35
C LEU A 491 38.84 -13.78 -8.44
N ARG A 492 39.59 -13.91 -7.37
CA ARG A 492 40.73 -14.85 -7.29
C ARG A 492 40.65 -15.72 -6.04
N PHE A 493 41.06 -16.97 -6.20
CA PHE A 493 41.34 -17.87 -5.09
C PHE A 493 42.84 -18.02 -4.97
N TYR A 494 43.45 -17.37 -3.99
CA TYR A 494 44.88 -17.48 -3.70
C TYR A 494 45.14 -18.61 -2.72
N TYR A 495 46.27 -19.26 -2.85
CA TYR A 495 46.76 -20.22 -1.89
C TYR A 495 48.27 -20.22 -1.76
N CYS A 496 48.79 -20.57 -0.57
CA CYS A 496 50.20 -20.86 -0.34
C CYS A 496 50.47 -22.31 -0.63
N ARG A 497 51.54 -22.62 -1.34
CA ARG A 497 52.03 -24.00 -1.54
C ARG A 497 52.46 -24.61 -0.21
N ALA A 498 52.16 -25.88 -0.01
CA ALA A 498 52.56 -26.59 1.22
C ALA A 498 54.09 -26.83 1.33
N ASP A 499 54.85 -26.72 0.19
CA ASP A 499 56.30 -26.78 0.18
C ASP A 499 57.01 -25.50 0.64
N GLY A 500 56.24 -24.44 0.91
CA GLY A 500 56.77 -23.19 1.39
C GLY A 500 57.45 -22.30 0.35
N THR A 501 57.27 -22.55 -0.93
CA THR A 501 58.05 -21.91 -1.97
C THR A 501 57.34 -20.71 -2.63
N ASN A 502 56.01 -20.73 -2.75
CA ASN A 502 55.32 -19.72 -3.56
C ASN A 502 53.83 -19.59 -3.20
N ILE A 503 53.23 -18.52 -3.69
CA ILE A 503 51.80 -18.25 -3.72
C ILE A 503 51.29 -18.46 -5.15
N GLU A 504 50.15 -19.11 -5.30
CA GLU A 504 49.45 -19.28 -6.56
C GLU A 504 48.00 -18.84 -6.48
N TYR A 505 47.36 -18.64 -7.64
CA TYR A 505 45.96 -18.32 -7.72
C TYR A 505 45.25 -18.91 -8.92
N ALA A 506 43.97 -19.18 -8.73
CA ALA A 506 43.00 -19.43 -9.81
C ALA A 506 42.11 -18.21 -9.95
N GLU A 507 41.67 -17.89 -11.17
CA GLU A 507 40.91 -16.69 -11.49
C GLU A 507 39.52 -17.00 -12.05
N GLY A 508 38.54 -16.18 -11.76
CA GLY A 508 37.16 -16.26 -12.25
C GLY A 508 37.04 -15.90 -13.73
N PRO A 509 35.89 -16.18 -14.36
CA PRO A 509 35.68 -16.07 -15.80
C PRO A 509 35.68 -14.62 -16.33
N ASN A 510 35.23 -13.66 -15.54
CA ASN A 510 35.06 -12.26 -15.92
C ASN A 510 35.32 -11.32 -14.76
N ASN A 511 35.48 -10.04 -15.04
CA ASN A 511 35.58 -9.01 -14.02
C ASN A 511 34.22 -8.66 -13.42
N ILE A 512 34.17 -8.42 -12.11
CA ILE A 512 33.05 -7.82 -11.43
C ILE A 512 33.19 -6.30 -11.52
N THR A 513 32.49 -5.69 -12.47
CA THR A 513 32.56 -4.26 -12.75
C THR A 513 31.30 -3.51 -12.31
N VAL A 514 30.21 -4.21 -12.06
CA VAL A 514 28.92 -3.64 -11.68
C VAL A 514 28.74 -3.75 -10.16
N MET A 515 28.62 -2.59 -9.51
CA MET A 515 28.38 -2.49 -8.08
C MET A 515 26.89 -2.60 -7.76
N ASN A 516 26.59 -2.74 -6.48
CA ASN A 516 25.23 -2.76 -5.95
C ASN A 516 24.34 -3.86 -6.56
N GLN A 517 24.95 -5.02 -6.81
CA GLN A 517 24.23 -6.24 -7.18
C GLN A 517 24.88 -7.47 -6.57
N TRP A 518 24.09 -8.51 -6.37
CA TRP A 518 24.56 -9.75 -5.81
C TRP A 518 25.28 -10.61 -6.85
N TYR A 519 26.41 -11.16 -6.45
CA TYR A 519 27.17 -12.18 -7.17
C TYR A 519 27.30 -13.44 -6.30
N HIS A 520 26.96 -14.58 -6.85
CA HIS A 520 27.39 -15.84 -6.27
C HIS A 520 28.84 -16.08 -6.69
N VAL A 521 29.71 -16.29 -5.74
CA VAL A 521 31.14 -16.52 -5.97
C VAL A 521 31.58 -17.82 -5.30
N ALA A 522 32.35 -18.63 -6.00
CA ALA A 522 32.82 -19.90 -5.46
C ALA A 522 34.20 -20.27 -6.03
N ALA A 523 34.96 -21.04 -5.24
CA ALA A 523 36.14 -21.76 -5.69
C ALA A 523 35.96 -23.22 -5.35
N VAL A 524 36.23 -24.08 -6.34
CA VAL A 524 36.08 -25.53 -6.26
C VAL A 524 37.36 -26.23 -6.68
N LYS A 525 37.86 -27.13 -5.86
CA LYS A 525 38.93 -28.04 -6.20
C LYS A 525 38.39 -29.45 -6.41
N ASN A 526 38.70 -30.03 -7.55
CA ASN A 526 38.41 -31.41 -7.92
C ASN A 526 39.69 -32.10 -8.40
N GLY A 527 40.14 -33.08 -7.64
CA GLY A 527 41.42 -33.70 -7.90
C GLY A 527 42.60 -32.70 -7.87
N GLY A 528 43.33 -32.58 -8.95
CA GLY A 528 44.49 -31.68 -9.08
C GLY A 528 44.15 -30.27 -9.61
N THR A 529 42.88 -29.88 -9.76
CA THR A 529 42.50 -28.67 -10.46
C THR A 529 41.56 -27.80 -9.64
N ILE A 530 41.73 -26.47 -9.71
CA ILE A 530 40.81 -25.48 -9.12
C ILE A 530 40.09 -24.76 -10.25
N ARG A 531 38.79 -24.49 -10.06
CA ARG A 531 37.96 -23.57 -10.86
C ARG A 531 37.34 -22.53 -9.97
N VAL A 532 37.34 -21.29 -10.43
CA VAL A 532 36.67 -20.18 -9.76
C VAL A 532 35.42 -19.82 -10.57
N PHE A 533 34.29 -19.59 -9.88
CA PHE A 533 32.98 -19.36 -10.48
C PHE A 533 32.42 -18.01 -10.08
N ILE A 534 31.80 -17.32 -11.04
CA ILE A 534 30.99 -16.13 -10.82
C ILE A 534 29.61 -16.40 -11.41
N ASN A 535 28.57 -16.30 -10.58
CA ASN A 535 27.18 -16.58 -10.95
C ASN A 535 27.01 -17.95 -11.64
N GLY A 536 27.79 -18.93 -11.20
CA GLY A 536 27.78 -20.28 -11.72
C GLY A 536 28.54 -20.49 -13.06
N THR A 537 29.13 -19.43 -13.63
CA THR A 537 30.00 -19.55 -14.83
C THR A 537 31.43 -19.82 -14.37
N ALA A 538 32.05 -20.84 -14.94
CA ALA A 538 33.42 -21.26 -14.61
C ALA A 538 34.49 -20.37 -15.27
N GLY A 539 35.53 -20.05 -14.53
CA GLY A 539 36.79 -19.55 -15.05
C GLY A 539 37.67 -20.69 -15.63
N SER A 540 38.90 -20.34 -16.01
CA SER A 540 39.88 -21.29 -16.53
C SER A 540 40.37 -22.25 -15.46
N ASP A 541 40.75 -23.44 -15.87
CA ASP A 541 41.34 -24.43 -14.98
C ASP A 541 42.72 -23.97 -14.49
N HIS A 542 42.92 -24.07 -13.18
CA HIS A 542 44.22 -23.89 -12.57
C HIS A 542 44.71 -25.22 -11.97
N THR A 543 45.86 -25.73 -12.42
CA THR A 543 46.48 -26.93 -11.88
C THR A 543 47.14 -26.64 -10.55
N VAL A 544 46.72 -27.31 -9.49
CA VAL A 544 47.32 -27.17 -8.15
C VAL A 544 48.69 -27.82 -8.12
N HIS A 545 49.65 -27.16 -7.48
CA HIS A 545 50.99 -27.72 -7.27
C HIS A 545 50.92 -29.05 -6.49
N SER A 546 51.81 -29.98 -6.82
CA SER A 546 51.82 -31.34 -6.27
C SER A 546 52.00 -31.40 -4.74
N SER A 547 52.59 -30.36 -4.13
CA SER A 547 52.69 -30.26 -2.66
C SER A 547 51.35 -29.98 -1.97
N GLY A 548 50.35 -29.55 -2.72
CA GLY A 548 49.03 -29.12 -2.17
C GLY A 548 49.06 -27.73 -1.58
N ILE A 549 48.00 -27.43 -0.81
CA ILE A 549 47.77 -26.14 -0.16
C ILE A 549 48.31 -26.22 1.26
N ASN A 550 49.03 -25.18 1.69
CA ASN A 550 49.63 -25.09 3.02
C ASN A 550 48.54 -25.16 4.11
N ASN A 551 48.88 -25.88 5.20
CA ASN A 551 48.14 -25.84 6.42
C ASN A 551 48.57 -24.60 7.23
N GLY A 552 47.79 -23.54 7.14
CA GLY A 552 48.01 -22.32 7.94
C GLY A 552 47.64 -22.51 9.39
N ASN A 553 48.20 -21.73 10.27
CA ASN A 553 47.78 -21.64 11.67
C ASN A 553 47.25 -20.24 12.07
N GLY A 554 46.88 -19.46 11.08
CA GLY A 554 46.34 -18.12 11.27
C GLY A 554 44.85 -18.12 11.53
N THR A 555 44.34 -17.01 12.03
CA THR A 555 42.92 -16.81 12.22
C THR A 555 42.21 -16.79 10.85
N PHE A 556 41.08 -17.47 10.74
CA PHE A 556 40.20 -17.37 9.60
C PHE A 556 39.42 -16.05 9.66
N SER A 557 39.27 -15.34 8.57
CA SER A 557 38.58 -14.05 8.49
C SER A 557 37.48 -14.01 7.43
N ILE A 558 36.47 -13.16 7.65
CA ILE A 558 35.42 -12.87 6.69
C ILE A 558 35.28 -11.34 6.59
N GLY A 559 35.24 -10.82 5.36
CA GLY A 559 35.10 -9.39 5.08
C GLY A 559 36.38 -8.58 5.21
N GLY A 560 37.51 -9.23 5.39
CA GLY A 560 38.81 -8.59 5.45
C GLY A 560 39.95 -9.58 5.55
N ASP A 561 41.08 -9.17 5.03
CA ASP A 561 42.37 -9.80 5.27
C ASP A 561 42.91 -9.31 6.62
N VAL A 562 43.09 -10.15 7.59
CA VAL A 562 43.51 -9.82 8.99
C VAL A 562 44.95 -9.35 9.07
N ALA A 563 45.57 -9.14 7.97
CA ALA A 563 46.97 -8.79 7.92
C ALA A 563 47.20 -7.29 7.84
N THR A 564 47.80 -6.79 8.86
CA THR A 564 48.69 -5.63 8.88
C THR A 564 48.08 -4.24 9.00
N SER A 565 48.66 -3.47 9.87
CA SER A 565 48.65 -2.03 10.14
C SER A 565 48.93 -1.10 8.93
N SER A 566 48.90 -1.59 7.69
CA SER A 566 49.13 -0.77 6.50
C SER A 566 48.39 -1.30 5.25
N GLY A 567 47.08 -1.12 5.19
CA GLY A 567 46.34 -1.22 3.94
C GLY A 567 45.77 -2.60 3.62
N GLY A 568 45.32 -3.38 4.58
CA GLY A 568 44.61 -4.66 4.37
C GLY A 568 43.37 -4.51 3.51
N GLY A 569 43.09 -5.50 2.66
CA GLY A 569 41.96 -5.54 1.78
C GLY A 569 40.67 -5.85 2.56
N PHE A 570 39.93 -4.83 2.94
CA PHE A 570 38.61 -5.00 3.53
C PHE A 570 37.52 -4.92 2.48
N ALA A 571 36.59 -5.84 2.52
CA ALA A 571 35.41 -5.82 1.68
C ALA A 571 34.55 -4.56 1.96
N ASN A 572 34.07 -3.95 0.91
CA ASN A 572 33.09 -2.88 0.99
C ASN A 572 31.78 -3.36 0.34
N GLY A 573 30.81 -3.73 1.18
CA GLY A 573 29.55 -4.25 0.70
C GLY A 573 28.97 -5.33 1.64
N HIS A 574 28.12 -6.19 1.09
CA HIS A 574 27.46 -7.24 1.88
C HIS A 574 27.98 -8.62 1.50
N ILE A 575 28.21 -9.46 2.50
CA ILE A 575 28.50 -10.89 2.32
C ILE A 575 27.38 -11.69 3.00
N SER A 576 26.92 -12.70 2.31
CA SER A 576 25.87 -13.60 2.78
C SER A 576 26.20 -15.04 2.46
N ASN A 577 25.72 -15.96 3.30
CA ASN A 577 25.81 -17.38 3.03
C ASN A 577 27.26 -17.89 2.76
N VAL A 578 28.18 -17.52 3.63
CA VAL A 578 29.55 -18.06 3.56
C VAL A 578 29.51 -19.53 3.94
N LYS A 579 29.95 -20.40 3.01
CA LYS A 579 29.96 -21.85 3.21
C LYS A 579 31.31 -22.44 2.81
N VAL A 580 31.87 -23.27 3.67
CA VAL A 580 33.07 -24.05 3.43
C VAL A 580 32.71 -25.54 3.51
N THR A 581 32.89 -26.25 2.41
CA THR A 581 32.67 -27.71 2.32
C THR A 581 34.01 -28.39 2.05
N LYS A 582 34.49 -29.19 2.99
CA LYS A 582 35.75 -29.93 2.91
C LYS A 582 35.50 -31.37 2.47
N GLY A 583 36.28 -31.87 1.52
CA GLY A 583 36.19 -33.23 0.99
C GLY A 583 35.13 -33.39 -0.10
N GLN A 584 34.58 -32.33 -0.68
CA GLN A 584 33.64 -32.42 -1.79
C GLN A 584 33.80 -31.27 -2.79
N ALA A 585 33.89 -31.60 -4.07
CA ALA A 585 33.72 -30.70 -5.20
C ALA A 585 32.24 -30.68 -5.59
N LEU A 586 31.48 -29.63 -5.19
CA LEU A 586 30.04 -29.57 -5.45
C LEU A 586 29.70 -29.16 -6.88
N TYR A 587 30.59 -28.39 -7.53
CA TYR A 587 30.42 -27.90 -8.89
C TYR A 587 31.64 -28.24 -9.73
N TRP A 588 31.47 -28.69 -10.96
CA TRP A 588 32.59 -28.88 -11.86
C TRP A 588 32.33 -28.36 -13.30
N SER A 589 31.10 -28.04 -13.60
CA SER A 589 30.66 -27.39 -14.83
C SER A 589 29.88 -26.15 -14.49
N ASN A 590 29.50 -25.35 -15.49
CA ASN A 590 28.57 -24.23 -15.28
C ASN A 590 27.29 -24.72 -14.58
N PHE A 591 26.81 -23.95 -13.63
CA PHE A 591 25.62 -24.27 -12.85
C PHE A 591 24.78 -23.02 -12.60
N THR A 592 23.56 -23.20 -12.18
CA THR A 592 22.71 -22.10 -11.70
C THR A 592 22.82 -22.03 -10.18
N PRO A 593 23.28 -20.91 -9.60
CA PRO A 593 23.28 -20.72 -8.15
C PRO A 593 21.89 -20.89 -7.55
N THR A 594 21.82 -21.35 -6.32
CA THR A 594 20.55 -21.52 -5.62
C THR A 594 19.80 -20.20 -5.48
N SER A 595 18.49 -20.24 -5.57
CA SER A 595 17.59 -19.11 -5.32
C SER A 595 17.13 -19.00 -3.86
N SER A 596 17.66 -19.81 -2.98
CA SER A 596 17.36 -19.86 -1.55
C SER A 596 18.63 -19.94 -0.72
N ALA A 597 18.52 -19.67 0.59
CA ALA A 597 19.63 -19.76 1.54
C ALA A 597 20.34 -21.12 1.48
N LEU A 598 21.67 -21.09 1.55
CA LEU A 598 22.46 -22.29 1.63
C LEU A 598 22.17 -23.04 2.94
N THR A 599 22.14 -24.35 2.84
CA THR A 599 22.02 -25.27 3.98
C THR A 599 23.23 -26.22 4.01
N THR A 600 23.32 -27.01 5.02
CA THR A 600 24.37 -28.07 5.09
C THR A 600 24.23 -29.14 4.00
N THR A 601 23.07 -29.20 3.32
CA THR A 601 22.80 -30.17 2.25
C THR A 601 22.56 -29.53 0.88
N SER A 602 22.58 -28.20 0.78
CA SER A 602 22.39 -27.48 -0.49
C SER A 602 23.43 -27.93 -1.53
N GLN A 603 22.97 -28.02 -2.80
CA GLN A 603 23.79 -28.36 -3.95
C GLN A 603 24.46 -29.75 -3.86
N GLY A 604 23.87 -30.67 -3.09
CA GLY A 604 24.37 -32.04 -2.91
C GLY A 604 25.50 -32.17 -1.89
N SER A 605 25.75 -31.14 -1.06
CA SER A 605 26.73 -31.27 0.01
C SER A 605 26.32 -32.30 1.07
N THR A 606 27.28 -33.04 1.60
CA THR A 606 27.11 -33.91 2.76
C THR A 606 27.23 -33.03 4.01
N ALA A 607 26.25 -33.09 4.90
CA ALA A 607 26.19 -32.19 6.07
C ALA A 607 27.47 -32.23 6.95
N SER A 608 28.07 -33.42 7.15
CA SER A 608 29.32 -33.56 7.90
C SER A 608 30.54 -32.95 7.23
N ASN A 609 30.50 -32.73 5.95
CA ASN A 609 31.56 -32.09 5.15
C ASN A 609 31.50 -30.56 5.20
N VAL A 610 30.36 -29.98 5.59
CA VAL A 610 30.23 -28.54 5.79
C VAL A 610 30.92 -28.15 7.10
N LYS A 611 31.92 -27.29 7.02
CA LYS A 611 32.76 -26.88 8.14
C LYS A 611 32.45 -25.46 8.60
N LEU A 612 31.90 -24.65 7.70
CA LEU A 612 31.38 -23.31 8.00
C LEU A 612 30.08 -23.07 7.23
N LEU A 613 29.10 -22.51 7.91
CA LEU A 613 27.92 -21.94 7.31
C LEU A 613 27.45 -20.78 8.20
N CYS A 614 27.69 -19.54 7.75
CA CYS A 614 27.43 -18.33 8.51
C CYS A 614 27.03 -17.16 7.62
N CYS A 615 26.92 -15.95 8.19
CA CYS A 615 26.48 -14.72 7.52
C CYS A 615 25.07 -14.84 6.91
N GLN A 616 24.19 -15.55 7.59
CA GLN A 616 22.80 -15.79 7.19
C GLN A 616 21.80 -15.07 8.10
N ASP A 617 22.22 -14.60 9.24
CA ASP A 617 21.37 -13.91 10.21
C ASP A 617 21.47 -12.40 10.00
N GLY A 618 20.33 -11.77 9.69
CA GLY A 618 20.24 -10.33 9.47
C GLY A 618 20.24 -9.47 10.72
N THR A 619 20.20 -10.10 11.90
CA THR A 619 20.16 -9.43 13.21
C THR A 619 21.44 -9.61 14.03
N ASN A 620 22.15 -10.73 13.82
CA ASN A 620 23.36 -11.08 14.56
C ASN A 620 24.52 -11.43 13.60
N PRO A 621 25.56 -10.59 13.52
CA PRO A 621 26.68 -10.82 12.59
C PRO A 621 27.53 -12.04 12.95
N THR A 622 27.50 -12.51 14.19
CA THR A 622 28.29 -13.68 14.66
C THR A 622 27.49 -14.98 14.66
N ALA A 623 26.23 -14.95 14.25
CA ALA A 623 25.43 -16.18 14.18
C ALA A 623 25.92 -17.11 13.06
N SER A 624 25.88 -18.40 13.32
CA SER A 624 26.27 -19.44 12.37
C SER A 624 25.43 -20.71 12.55
N ALA A 625 25.16 -21.38 11.43
CA ALA A 625 24.53 -22.70 11.45
C ALA A 625 25.59 -23.81 11.70
N VAL A 626 26.80 -23.59 11.19
CA VAL A 626 27.98 -24.47 11.41
C VAL A 626 29.21 -23.59 11.57
N THR A 627 30.03 -23.87 12.60
CA THR A 627 31.34 -23.22 12.80
C THR A 627 32.23 -24.12 13.65
N PRO A 628 33.53 -24.18 13.38
CA PRO A 628 34.46 -24.96 14.24
C PRO A 628 34.87 -24.18 15.50
N GLY A 629 34.58 -22.90 15.60
CA GLY A 629 34.95 -22.06 16.75
C GLY A 629 34.06 -20.82 16.87
N THR A 630 34.27 -20.03 17.90
CA THR A 630 33.52 -18.80 18.14
C THR A 630 33.80 -17.77 17.06
N ILE A 631 32.75 -17.21 16.45
CA ILE A 631 32.86 -16.06 15.55
C ILE A 631 32.92 -14.79 16.38
N THR A 632 33.94 -13.97 16.17
CA THR A 632 34.14 -12.69 16.84
C THR A 632 33.99 -11.54 15.84
N SER A 633 33.22 -10.51 16.20
CA SER A 633 33.09 -9.26 15.42
C SER A 633 34.19 -8.29 15.80
N ASN A 634 34.96 -7.84 14.83
CA ASN A 634 36.01 -6.86 14.95
C ASN A 634 35.61 -5.58 14.21
N GLY A 635 35.50 -4.47 14.89
CA GLY A 635 35.03 -3.21 14.33
C GLY A 635 33.49 -3.13 14.21
N ALA A 636 33.04 -2.06 13.55
CA ALA A 636 31.61 -1.81 13.37
C ALA A 636 31.07 -2.60 12.18
N LEU A 637 30.39 -3.71 12.44
CA LEU A 637 29.69 -4.52 11.44
C LEU A 637 28.19 -4.38 11.60
N GLY A 638 27.46 -4.48 10.49
CA GLY A 638 26.01 -4.40 10.48
C GLY A 638 25.37 -5.68 9.91
N ALA A 639 24.63 -6.43 10.73
CA ALA A 639 23.73 -7.45 10.19
C ALA A 639 22.53 -6.79 9.49
N ARG A 640 22.05 -7.37 8.39
CA ARG A 640 20.94 -6.84 7.56
C ARG A 640 19.99 -7.96 7.18
N GLU A 641 18.70 -7.80 7.56
CA GLU A 641 17.65 -8.79 7.27
C GLU A 641 17.21 -8.77 5.80
N ASN A 642 17.31 -7.62 5.16
CA ASN A 642 16.63 -7.35 3.89
C ASN A 642 17.58 -7.07 2.72
N VAL A 643 18.88 -7.07 2.94
CA VAL A 643 19.89 -7.01 1.87
C VAL A 643 20.39 -8.43 1.64
N ILE A 644 19.68 -9.14 0.77
CA ILE A 644 19.91 -10.59 0.56
C ILE A 644 19.94 -10.96 -0.92
N PRO A 645 20.65 -12.03 -1.27
CA PRO A 645 20.84 -12.44 -2.67
C PRO A 645 19.61 -13.12 -3.29
N PHE A 646 18.64 -13.52 -2.48
CA PHE A 646 17.54 -14.37 -2.95
C PHE A 646 16.33 -13.55 -3.40
N THR A 647 15.57 -14.12 -4.33
CA THR A 647 14.29 -13.55 -4.72
C THR A 647 13.33 -13.59 -3.55
N GLN A 648 12.88 -12.43 -3.10
CA GLN A 648 11.91 -12.30 -2.01
C GLN A 648 10.59 -11.87 -2.59
N ILE A 649 9.60 -12.73 -2.55
CA ILE A 649 8.25 -12.41 -2.98
C ILE A 649 7.28 -12.77 -1.86
N SER A 650 6.53 -11.77 -1.42
CA SER A 650 5.39 -11.95 -0.54
C SER A 650 4.12 -11.48 -1.24
N ILE A 651 3.10 -12.33 -1.27
CA ILE A 651 1.77 -11.98 -1.76
C ILE A 651 0.77 -12.21 -0.63
N ASP A 652 0.15 -11.13 -0.16
CA ASP A 652 -0.83 -11.16 0.94
C ASP A 652 -0.34 -11.97 2.17
N GLY A 653 0.94 -11.80 2.52
CA GLY A 653 1.59 -12.47 3.65
C GLY A 653 2.10 -13.90 3.35
N THR A 654 1.87 -14.43 2.17
CA THR A 654 2.42 -15.74 1.75
C THR A 654 3.74 -15.54 1.00
N ASN A 655 4.78 -16.23 1.45
CA ASN A 655 6.12 -16.12 0.89
C ASN A 655 6.37 -17.16 -0.21
N TYR A 656 7.05 -16.73 -1.27
CA TYR A 656 7.41 -17.54 -2.42
C TYR A 656 8.91 -17.42 -2.72
N ALA A 657 9.55 -18.54 -2.96
CA ALA A 657 11.00 -18.60 -3.26
C ALA A 657 11.37 -18.10 -4.66
N THR A 658 10.42 -18.08 -5.60
CA THR A 658 10.67 -17.65 -6.99
C THR A 658 9.47 -16.91 -7.55
N ALA A 659 9.70 -16.05 -8.55
CA ALA A 659 8.64 -15.35 -9.28
C ALA A 659 7.67 -16.34 -9.95
N ALA A 660 8.19 -17.44 -10.50
CA ALA A 660 7.37 -18.47 -11.13
C ALA A 660 6.44 -19.17 -10.13
N ALA A 661 6.92 -19.50 -8.92
CA ALA A 661 6.12 -20.08 -7.84
C ALA A 661 5.03 -19.11 -7.35
N ALA A 662 5.31 -17.81 -7.37
CA ALA A 662 4.36 -16.74 -7.05
C ALA A 662 3.34 -16.47 -8.17
N GLY A 663 3.48 -17.10 -9.33
CA GLY A 663 2.64 -16.87 -10.52
C GLY A 663 2.99 -15.60 -11.29
N LEU A 664 4.12 -14.97 -11.01
CA LEU A 664 4.63 -13.77 -11.69
C LEU A 664 5.46 -14.17 -12.92
N ARG A 665 4.79 -14.41 -14.04
CA ARG A 665 5.37 -15.02 -15.25
C ARG A 665 4.95 -14.37 -16.57
N TYR A 666 4.17 -13.29 -16.50
CA TYR A 666 3.62 -12.64 -17.70
C TYR A 666 4.56 -11.59 -18.30
N GLY A 667 5.47 -11.05 -17.49
CA GLY A 667 6.47 -10.10 -17.95
C GLY A 667 7.65 -10.80 -18.64
N ASN A 668 8.27 -10.14 -19.62
CA ASN A 668 9.51 -10.61 -20.24
C ASN A 668 10.76 -10.22 -19.41
N ASN A 669 10.61 -9.32 -18.43
CA ASN A 669 11.64 -9.07 -17.42
C ASN A 669 11.27 -9.80 -16.12
N PRO A 670 12.17 -10.62 -15.58
CA PRO A 670 11.90 -11.34 -14.34
C PRO A 670 11.80 -10.40 -13.14
N VAL A 671 10.84 -10.68 -12.27
CA VAL A 671 10.72 -10.05 -10.97
C VAL A 671 11.82 -10.58 -10.06
N ALA A 672 12.62 -9.67 -9.50
CA ALA A 672 13.75 -10.00 -8.62
C ALA A 672 13.38 -9.91 -7.13
N GLY A 673 12.25 -9.34 -6.81
CA GLY A 673 11.70 -9.26 -5.45
C GLY A 673 10.36 -8.54 -5.47
N ALA A 674 9.45 -8.87 -4.55
CA ALA A 674 8.15 -8.22 -4.50
C ALA A 674 7.48 -8.30 -3.13
N SER A 675 6.71 -7.26 -2.84
CA SER A 675 5.70 -7.23 -1.78
C SER A 675 4.38 -6.83 -2.40
N ILE A 676 3.41 -7.74 -2.46
CA ILE A 676 2.17 -7.57 -3.23
C ILE A 676 0.97 -7.80 -2.32
N SER A 677 0.09 -6.81 -2.23
CA SER A 677 -1.24 -7.03 -1.69
C SER A 677 -2.29 -6.87 -2.79
N ARG A 678 -2.87 -7.99 -3.20
CA ARG A 678 -3.98 -8.03 -4.16
C ARG A 678 -5.24 -7.47 -3.55
N GLU A 679 -5.43 -7.70 -2.27
CA GLU A 679 -6.58 -7.22 -1.51
C GLU A 679 -6.55 -5.69 -1.34
N ARG A 680 -5.37 -5.12 -1.09
CA ARG A 680 -5.17 -3.69 -0.89
C ARG A 680 -4.84 -2.94 -2.19
N GLY A 681 -4.61 -3.68 -3.28
CA GLY A 681 -4.31 -3.09 -4.57
C GLY A 681 -2.99 -2.32 -4.62
N PHE A 682 -1.99 -2.77 -3.88
CA PHE A 682 -0.66 -2.17 -3.84
C PHE A 682 0.44 -3.21 -3.96
N SER A 683 1.39 -2.96 -4.84
CA SER A 683 2.59 -3.80 -4.97
C SER A 683 3.86 -2.97 -5.08
N ILE A 684 4.94 -3.55 -4.57
CA ILE A 684 6.32 -3.08 -4.68
C ILE A 684 7.07 -4.15 -5.43
N ILE A 685 7.65 -3.82 -6.57
CA ILE A 685 8.29 -4.78 -7.48
C ILE A 685 9.73 -4.36 -7.74
N ARG A 686 10.70 -5.22 -7.42
CA ARG A 686 12.09 -5.08 -7.81
C ARG A 686 12.33 -5.88 -9.09
N TYR A 687 12.95 -5.25 -10.09
CA TYR A 687 13.26 -5.89 -11.37
C TYR A 687 14.58 -5.35 -11.95
N ARG A 688 15.14 -6.03 -12.92
CA ARG A 688 16.35 -5.60 -13.65
C ARG A 688 16.00 -5.16 -15.06
N GLY A 689 16.66 -4.11 -15.53
CA GLY A 689 16.61 -3.70 -16.93
C GLY A 689 17.27 -4.76 -17.80
N ALA A 690 16.68 -5.07 -18.96
CA ALA A 690 17.16 -6.07 -19.89
C ALA A 690 17.89 -5.44 -21.10
N ASN A 691 18.78 -6.21 -21.72
CA ASN A 691 19.47 -5.84 -22.97
C ASN A 691 18.54 -6.04 -24.18
N GLY A 692 18.35 -5.01 -25.03
CA GLY A 692 17.71 -5.15 -26.33
C GLY A 692 16.47 -4.25 -26.55
N ASN A 693 15.70 -4.51 -27.57
CA ASN A 693 14.69 -3.62 -28.14
C ASN A 693 13.43 -3.39 -27.34
N ASN A 694 12.94 -2.26 -27.40
CA ASN A 694 11.74 -1.43 -27.11
C ASN A 694 10.45 -1.99 -26.45
N ASN A 695 10.32 -3.23 -26.03
CA ASN A 695 9.09 -3.74 -25.43
C ASN A 695 9.35 -4.54 -24.17
N TYR A 696 9.62 -3.83 -23.08
CA TYR A 696 9.81 -4.47 -21.78
C TYR A 696 8.53 -4.50 -20.98
N THR A 697 8.26 -5.64 -20.40
CA THR A 697 7.11 -5.82 -19.52
C THR A 697 7.57 -6.45 -18.21
N VAL A 698 7.00 -5.97 -17.10
CA VAL A 698 7.25 -6.51 -15.76
C VAL A 698 5.92 -6.86 -15.12
N ASP A 699 5.83 -8.05 -14.55
CA ASP A 699 4.63 -8.49 -13.83
C ASP A 699 4.50 -7.69 -12.52
N HIS A 700 3.36 -7.03 -12.33
CA HIS A 700 3.08 -6.27 -11.10
C HIS A 700 2.27 -7.06 -10.05
N GLY A 701 1.78 -8.24 -10.37
CA GLY A 701 1.13 -9.19 -9.49
C GLY A 701 -0.24 -8.81 -8.92
N LEU A 702 -0.80 -7.65 -9.25
CA LEU A 702 -2.07 -7.16 -8.68
C LEU A 702 -3.32 -7.78 -9.32
N LEU A 703 -3.20 -8.41 -10.48
CA LEU A 703 -4.30 -8.99 -11.27
C LEU A 703 -5.38 -7.98 -11.72
N LYS A 704 -5.10 -6.69 -11.58
CA LYS A 704 -5.87 -5.56 -12.12
C LYS A 704 -4.90 -4.50 -12.62
N PRO A 705 -5.21 -3.79 -13.71
CA PRO A 705 -4.33 -2.74 -14.20
C PRO A 705 -4.06 -1.68 -13.12
N PRO A 706 -2.81 -1.32 -12.84
CA PRO A 706 -2.51 -0.20 -11.98
C PRO A 706 -3.03 1.12 -12.54
N ASN A 707 -3.63 1.93 -11.69
CA ASN A 707 -4.03 3.30 -12.01
C ASN A 707 -2.91 4.30 -11.78
N PHE A 708 -1.97 3.97 -10.88
CA PHE A 708 -0.85 4.81 -10.52
C PHE A 708 0.40 3.97 -10.36
N ILE A 709 1.51 4.39 -10.98
CA ILE A 709 2.79 3.71 -10.93
C ILE A 709 3.90 4.74 -10.71
N ILE A 710 4.82 4.41 -9.83
CA ILE A 710 6.10 5.11 -9.66
C ILE A 710 7.20 4.10 -9.97
N THR A 711 8.10 4.40 -10.91
CA THR A 711 9.32 3.62 -11.12
C THR A 711 10.55 4.45 -10.78
N LYS A 712 11.56 3.80 -10.22
CA LYS A 712 12.84 4.42 -9.86
C LYS A 712 13.98 3.50 -10.26
N ASN A 713 14.93 4.04 -11.02
CA ASN A 713 16.21 3.40 -11.26
C ASN A 713 17.08 3.49 -10.00
N ALA A 714 17.76 2.41 -9.67
CA ALA A 714 18.64 2.33 -8.51
C ALA A 714 19.93 3.17 -8.61
N ARG A 715 20.36 3.54 -9.80
CA ARG A 715 21.67 4.18 -10.04
C ARG A 715 21.58 5.63 -10.50
N THR A 716 20.73 5.87 -11.48
CA THR A 716 20.60 7.17 -12.17
C THR A 716 19.15 7.41 -12.50
N PHE A 717 18.83 8.58 -12.98
CA PHE A 717 17.50 8.96 -13.45
C PHE A 717 16.45 9.26 -12.38
N ASN A 718 15.44 9.95 -12.83
CA ASN A 718 14.33 10.46 -12.06
C ASN A 718 13.34 9.34 -11.68
N TYR A 719 12.35 9.70 -10.89
CA TYR A 719 11.16 8.90 -10.68
C TYR A 719 10.23 9.09 -11.87
N ASP A 720 9.98 8.05 -12.63
CA ASP A 720 9.00 8.06 -13.71
C ASP A 720 7.63 7.67 -13.16
N ILE A 721 6.62 8.47 -13.47
CA ILE A 721 5.28 8.31 -12.92
C ILE A 721 4.27 8.13 -14.04
N TYR A 722 3.50 7.05 -13.95
CA TYR A 722 2.31 6.80 -14.75
C TYR A 722 1.06 7.09 -13.91
N HIS A 723 0.09 7.74 -14.52
CA HIS A 723 -1.26 7.86 -13.98
C HIS A 723 -2.28 7.60 -15.10
N SER A 724 -3.26 6.74 -14.84
CA SER A 724 -4.25 6.31 -15.84
C SER A 724 -5.04 7.47 -16.48
N SER A 725 -5.17 8.61 -15.77
CA SER A 725 -5.80 9.81 -16.32
C SER A 725 -4.94 10.63 -17.29
N ALA A 726 -3.66 10.30 -17.41
CA ALA A 726 -2.76 11.04 -18.30
C ALA A 726 -2.89 10.65 -19.77
N GLY A 727 -3.52 9.49 -20.04
CA GLY A 727 -3.60 8.88 -21.37
C GLY A 727 -2.39 8.03 -21.73
N ALA A 728 -2.55 7.15 -22.72
CA ALA A 728 -1.53 6.20 -23.15
C ALA A 728 -0.22 6.88 -23.56
N GLY A 729 0.90 6.35 -23.09
CA GLY A 729 2.24 6.81 -23.45
C GLY A 729 2.69 8.13 -22.80
N LYS A 730 1.88 8.76 -21.96
CA LYS A 730 2.29 9.94 -21.19
C LYS A 730 2.79 9.55 -19.82
N TYR A 731 3.83 10.22 -19.34
CA TYR A 731 4.35 10.06 -17.99
C TYR A 731 4.80 11.40 -17.42
N TYR A 732 5.00 11.41 -16.12
CA TYR A 732 5.52 12.56 -15.38
C TYR A 732 6.81 12.17 -14.68
N ILE A 733 7.65 13.16 -14.43
CA ILE A 733 8.82 13.02 -13.58
C ILE A 733 8.51 13.69 -12.25
N LEU A 734 8.81 13.01 -11.15
CA LEU A 734 8.51 13.55 -9.81
C LEU A 734 9.20 14.91 -9.58
N THR A 735 10.38 15.08 -10.11
CA THR A 735 11.19 16.31 -9.98
C THR A 735 10.83 17.40 -10.99
N ASP A 736 9.92 17.16 -11.93
CA ASP A 736 9.58 18.10 -13.00
C ASP A 736 8.10 18.53 -12.93
N ALA A 737 7.87 19.80 -13.17
CA ALA A 737 6.53 20.36 -13.30
C ALA A 737 5.83 19.96 -14.61
N ASN A 738 6.57 19.52 -15.64
CA ASN A 738 6.05 19.23 -16.96
C ASN A 738 5.73 17.74 -17.17
N SER A 739 4.81 17.46 -18.10
CA SER A 739 4.58 16.11 -18.63
C SER A 739 5.59 15.80 -19.75
N ARG A 740 5.90 14.52 -19.92
CA ARG A 740 6.77 14.03 -21.01
C ARG A 740 6.06 12.96 -21.82
N SER A 741 6.53 12.70 -23.04
CA SER A 741 5.85 11.84 -24.01
C SER A 741 6.42 10.44 -24.18
N SER A 742 7.36 9.99 -23.33
CA SER A 742 8.06 8.73 -23.57
C SER A 742 8.70 8.09 -22.31
N GLY A 743 7.92 7.49 -21.42
CA GLY A 743 8.43 6.77 -20.24
C GLY A 743 7.82 5.39 -20.05
N PHE A 744 6.57 5.26 -20.44
CA PHE A 744 5.86 3.98 -20.49
C PHE A 744 5.46 3.68 -21.93
N ASN A 745 5.61 2.42 -22.36
CA ASN A 745 5.26 1.99 -23.71
C ASN A 745 3.81 1.50 -23.75
N GLY A 746 2.86 2.40 -23.44
CA GLY A 746 1.43 2.12 -23.37
C GLY A 746 0.91 1.90 -21.94
N ASP A 747 -0.41 1.72 -21.84
CA ASP A 747 -1.08 1.50 -20.57
C ASP A 747 -0.75 0.13 -19.98
N PRO A 748 -0.65 -0.01 -18.64
CA PRO A 748 -0.54 -1.31 -18.01
C PRO A 748 -1.81 -2.14 -18.23
N ASN A 749 -1.65 -3.44 -18.26
CA ASN A 749 -2.78 -4.37 -18.28
C ASN A 749 -2.94 -5.09 -16.92
N GLN A 750 -3.81 -6.11 -16.87
CA GLN A 750 -4.07 -6.84 -15.62
C GLN A 750 -2.87 -7.60 -15.04
N HIS A 751 -1.80 -7.80 -15.82
CA HIS A 751 -0.63 -8.58 -15.41
C HIS A 751 0.64 -7.76 -15.41
N VAL A 752 0.87 -6.93 -16.44
CA VAL A 752 2.17 -6.29 -16.66
C VAL A 752 2.07 -4.77 -16.79
N ILE A 753 3.13 -4.11 -16.35
CA ILE A 753 3.45 -2.74 -16.72
C ILE A 753 4.30 -2.75 -18.00
N ASN A 754 4.01 -1.82 -18.91
CA ASN A 754 4.71 -1.65 -20.17
C ASN A 754 5.77 -0.55 -20.03
N LEU A 755 7.02 -0.91 -20.15
CA LEU A 755 8.16 -0.03 -19.89
C LEU A 755 8.86 0.35 -21.18
N GLN A 756 9.44 1.55 -21.23
CA GLN A 756 10.20 2.03 -22.35
C GLN A 756 11.72 1.96 -22.11
N TYR A 757 12.47 1.58 -23.13
CA TYR A 757 13.94 1.59 -23.13
C TYR A 757 14.50 2.99 -22.82
N ASN A 758 15.62 3.06 -22.12
CA ASN A 758 16.40 4.24 -21.70
C ASN A 758 15.86 5.03 -20.50
N TYR A 759 14.65 4.80 -20.03
CA TYR A 759 14.12 5.53 -18.85
C TYR A 759 13.83 4.57 -17.70
N SER A 760 13.05 3.57 -17.95
CA SER A 760 12.61 2.60 -16.94
C SER A 760 13.21 1.20 -17.12
N THR A 761 14.17 1.00 -18.05
CA THR A 761 14.81 -0.30 -18.34
C THR A 761 16.22 -0.17 -18.94
N TYR A 762 17.13 0.52 -18.29
CA TYR A 762 18.53 0.53 -18.74
C TYR A 762 19.19 -0.82 -18.44
N PRO A 763 19.94 -1.42 -19.39
CA PRO A 763 20.52 -2.77 -19.23
C PRO A 763 21.38 -2.92 -17.98
N GLY A 764 21.11 -3.96 -17.20
CA GLY A 764 21.87 -4.29 -16.01
C GLY A 764 21.55 -3.46 -14.77
N ASP A 765 20.77 -2.38 -14.90
CA ASP A 765 20.35 -1.59 -13.77
C ASP A 765 19.20 -2.25 -12.99
N GLU A 766 19.16 -2.02 -11.68
CA GLU A 766 18.04 -2.40 -10.85
C GLU A 766 17.00 -1.27 -10.77
N TYR A 767 15.76 -1.66 -10.73
CA TYR A 767 14.60 -0.79 -10.65
C TYR A 767 13.67 -1.24 -9.54
N ILE A 768 12.95 -0.27 -8.98
CA ILE A 768 11.81 -0.50 -8.11
C ILE A 768 10.56 0.13 -8.75
N ALA A 769 9.46 -0.61 -8.77
CA ALA A 769 8.16 -0.10 -9.17
C ALA A 769 7.18 -0.21 -8.00
N TYR A 770 6.48 0.88 -7.75
CA TYR A 770 5.35 0.95 -6.83
C TYR A 770 4.09 1.06 -7.67
N CYS A 771 3.18 0.11 -7.56
CA CYS A 771 1.99 0.02 -8.40
C CYS A 771 0.73 0.00 -7.53
N TRP A 772 -0.22 0.88 -7.83
CA TRP A 772 -1.51 0.93 -7.14
C TRP A 772 -2.66 0.86 -8.13
N HIS A 773 -3.72 0.14 -7.80
CA HIS A 773 -5.01 0.25 -8.48
C HIS A 773 -6.10 0.73 -7.53
N ASN A 774 -7.21 1.21 -8.07
CA ASN A 774 -8.36 1.65 -7.28
C ASN A 774 -8.92 0.50 -6.43
N VAL A 775 -9.09 0.76 -5.12
CA VAL A 775 -9.73 -0.12 -4.15
C VAL A 775 -10.70 0.70 -3.32
N SER A 776 -11.97 0.39 -3.41
CA SER A 776 -13.02 1.13 -2.71
C SER A 776 -12.74 1.21 -1.21
N GLY A 777 -12.79 2.43 -0.64
CA GLY A 777 -12.51 2.73 0.77
C GLY A 777 -11.05 2.63 1.20
N VAL A 778 -10.15 2.26 0.32
CA VAL A 778 -8.71 2.15 0.61
C VAL A 778 -7.92 3.21 -0.14
N GLN A 779 -8.13 3.30 -1.45
CA GLN A 779 -7.41 4.25 -2.30
C GLN A 779 -8.15 4.52 -3.61
N HIS A 780 -7.98 5.74 -4.12
CA HIS A 780 -8.61 6.15 -5.37
C HIS A 780 -7.68 7.08 -6.16
N PHE A 781 -7.50 6.75 -7.43
CA PHE A 781 -6.71 7.50 -8.41
C PHE A 781 -7.64 7.95 -9.52
N GLY A 782 -7.76 9.24 -9.72
CA GLY A 782 -8.70 9.80 -10.68
C GLY A 782 -8.32 11.20 -11.11
N MET A 783 -9.23 11.87 -11.77
CA MET A 783 -9.05 13.25 -12.21
C MET A 783 -10.27 14.12 -11.90
N TYR A 784 -10.06 15.43 -11.92
CA TYR A 784 -11.13 16.43 -11.85
C TYR A 784 -10.80 17.62 -12.74
N TYR A 785 -11.83 18.41 -13.04
CA TYR A 785 -11.70 19.70 -13.71
C TYR A 785 -11.80 20.83 -12.69
N GLY A 786 -10.94 21.84 -12.83
CA GLY A 786 -11.06 23.06 -12.07
C GLY A 786 -12.23 23.91 -12.55
N ASN A 787 -12.80 24.72 -11.66
CA ASN A 787 -13.87 25.67 -11.98
C ASN A 787 -13.44 27.13 -11.84
N GLY A 788 -12.20 27.41 -11.48
CA GLY A 788 -11.66 28.76 -11.32
C GLY A 788 -12.24 29.53 -10.13
N ASP A 789 -13.03 28.89 -9.26
CA ASP A 789 -13.70 29.52 -8.13
C ASP A 789 -13.09 29.07 -6.79
N SER A 790 -13.10 29.93 -5.78
CA SER A 790 -12.72 29.58 -4.41
C SER A 790 -13.67 28.54 -3.77
N ASN A 791 -14.90 28.45 -4.26
CA ASN A 791 -15.80 27.35 -4.01
C ASN A 791 -15.58 26.25 -5.06
N GLY A 792 -14.36 25.70 -5.10
CA GLY A 792 -13.93 24.76 -6.09
C GLY A 792 -14.62 23.39 -6.03
N PRO A 793 -14.27 22.48 -6.93
CA PRO A 793 -14.94 21.20 -7.05
C PRO A 793 -14.78 20.34 -5.79
N TYR A 794 -15.81 19.58 -5.45
CA TYR A 794 -15.77 18.50 -4.49
C TYR A 794 -15.53 17.18 -5.20
N ILE A 795 -14.56 16.41 -4.73
CA ILE A 795 -14.19 15.11 -5.26
C ILE A 795 -14.45 14.06 -4.19
N GLY A 796 -15.45 13.21 -4.38
CA GLY A 796 -15.75 12.10 -3.48
C GLY A 796 -14.97 10.87 -3.88
N VAL A 797 -14.18 10.39 -2.96
CA VAL A 797 -13.39 9.17 -3.14
C VAL A 797 -13.91 8.00 -2.30
N GLY A 798 -14.96 8.24 -1.49
CA GLY A 798 -15.61 7.22 -0.67
C GLY A 798 -14.94 6.97 0.69
N PHE A 799 -13.93 7.76 1.04
CA PHE A 799 -13.22 7.69 2.32
C PHE A 799 -12.60 9.05 2.66
N LYS A 800 -12.17 9.21 3.92
CA LYS A 800 -11.36 10.36 4.33
C LYS A 800 -9.92 10.12 3.88
N PRO A 801 -9.33 10.96 3.02
CA PRO A 801 -7.91 10.84 2.66
C PRO A 801 -6.99 11.04 3.87
N ALA A 802 -6.06 10.12 4.08
CA ALA A 802 -4.90 10.31 4.95
C ALA A 802 -3.80 11.07 4.22
N VAL A 803 -3.62 10.74 2.94
CA VAL A 803 -2.65 11.34 2.04
C VAL A 803 -3.36 11.66 0.73
N LEU A 804 -3.15 12.85 0.23
CA LEU A 804 -3.71 13.32 -1.03
C LEU A 804 -2.62 14.02 -1.84
N TRP A 805 -2.39 13.55 -3.06
CA TRP A 805 -1.52 14.22 -4.04
C TRP A 805 -2.35 14.76 -5.18
N ILE A 806 -2.01 15.96 -5.65
CA ILE A 806 -2.68 16.62 -6.78
C ILE A 806 -1.63 17.12 -7.77
N LYS A 807 -1.86 16.90 -9.06
CA LYS A 807 -0.98 17.33 -10.15
C LYS A 807 -1.78 17.82 -11.35
N ARG A 808 -1.38 18.95 -11.90
CA ARG A 808 -1.96 19.45 -13.15
C ARG A 808 -1.53 18.60 -14.36
N LEU A 809 -2.49 18.28 -15.25
CA LEU A 809 -2.30 17.44 -16.42
C LEU A 809 -2.04 18.21 -17.71
N ASP A 810 -2.74 19.32 -17.90
CA ASP A 810 -2.83 20.08 -19.15
C ASP A 810 -1.81 21.23 -19.25
N ASN A 811 -1.10 21.49 -18.16
CA ASN A 811 -0.05 22.51 -18.09
C ASN A 811 1.02 22.12 -17.07
N SER A 812 2.11 22.87 -17.00
CA SER A 812 3.09 22.74 -15.93
C SER A 812 2.46 23.06 -14.56
N GLY A 813 2.89 22.38 -13.53
CA GLY A 813 2.43 22.59 -12.15
C GLY A 813 3.17 21.68 -11.19
N ASP A 814 3.27 22.09 -9.94
CA ASP A 814 3.91 21.30 -8.89
C ASP A 814 3.07 20.08 -8.48
N TRP A 815 3.72 19.15 -7.79
CA TRP A 815 3.10 18.02 -7.14
C TRP A 815 2.68 18.41 -5.71
N TRP A 816 1.43 18.76 -5.53
CA TRP A 816 0.89 19.19 -4.25
C TRP A 816 0.55 18.01 -3.36
N THR A 817 0.97 18.06 -2.09
CA THR A 817 0.76 17.01 -1.10
C THR A 817 0.02 17.58 0.11
N TYR A 818 -1.05 16.91 0.48
CA TYR A 818 -1.90 17.19 1.64
C TYR A 818 -2.03 15.95 2.51
N ASP A 819 -2.21 16.12 3.79
CA ASP A 819 -2.47 15.06 4.76
C ASP A 819 -3.39 15.51 5.89
N GLY A 820 -4.02 14.55 6.55
CA GLY A 820 -4.95 14.84 7.65
C GLY A 820 -4.29 15.06 9.02
N GLU A 821 -2.97 14.87 9.14
CA GLU A 821 -2.27 14.95 10.43
C GLU A 821 -1.74 16.37 10.72
N ARG A 822 -1.23 17.05 9.71
CA ARG A 822 -0.71 18.42 9.85
C ARG A 822 -1.82 19.45 9.82
N ASP A 823 -2.87 19.20 9.06
CA ASP A 823 -4.06 20.04 9.01
C ASP A 823 -5.03 19.62 10.12
N GLY A 824 -4.74 20.02 11.33
CA GLY A 824 -5.74 19.94 12.39
C GLY A 824 -7.00 20.69 11.97
N TYR A 825 -8.08 19.99 11.73
CA TYR A 825 -9.45 20.46 11.57
C TYR A 825 -9.63 21.98 11.64
N THR A 826 -9.52 22.69 10.56
CA THR A 826 -9.92 24.08 10.55
C THR A 826 -11.12 24.26 9.64
N ASN A 827 -12.30 24.26 10.27
CA ASN A 827 -13.48 24.93 9.77
C ASN A 827 -13.26 26.47 9.68
N ASN A 828 -12.06 26.94 9.45
CA ASN A 828 -11.80 28.35 9.31
C ASN A 828 -11.42 28.69 7.85
N PRO A 829 -12.36 29.14 7.03
CA PRO A 829 -12.16 29.38 5.62
C PRO A 829 -11.29 30.60 5.30
N VAL A 830 -10.76 31.34 6.29
CA VAL A 830 -10.25 32.69 6.01
C VAL A 830 -8.88 33.01 6.57
N ALA A 831 -8.32 32.23 7.48
CA ALA A 831 -7.08 32.63 8.13
C ALA A 831 -5.98 31.58 8.05
N ALA A 832 -4.92 31.87 7.35
CA ALA A 832 -3.57 31.30 7.48
C ALA A 832 -3.32 29.89 6.94
N PHE A 833 -3.85 29.52 5.82
CA PHE A 833 -3.50 28.27 5.12
C PHE A 833 -2.13 28.31 4.41
N GLY A 834 -1.27 29.23 4.71
CA GLY A 834 -0.01 29.43 4.01
C GLY A 834 1.06 28.36 4.21
N ASN A 835 0.96 27.49 5.22
CA ASN A 835 2.14 26.77 5.70
C ASN A 835 2.06 25.24 5.74
N TRP A 836 0.96 24.60 5.34
CA TRP A 836 0.77 23.15 5.56
C TRP A 836 0.87 22.28 4.30
N ARG A 837 0.86 22.88 3.14
CA ARG A 837 1.06 22.17 1.87
C ARG A 837 2.55 21.92 1.62
N LEU A 838 2.84 20.74 1.11
CA LEU A 838 4.20 20.37 0.67
C LEU A 838 4.18 20.09 -0.83
N ARG A 839 5.34 20.18 -1.45
CA ARG A 839 5.54 19.83 -2.86
C ARG A 839 6.48 18.64 -2.96
N LEU A 840 6.01 17.54 -3.57
CA LEU A 840 6.84 16.35 -3.77
C LEU A 840 8.02 16.59 -4.71
N ASN A 841 7.94 17.58 -5.57
CA ASN A 841 9.01 17.99 -6.51
C ASN A 841 9.96 19.06 -5.96
N HIS A 842 9.85 19.42 -4.69
CA HIS A 842 10.69 20.42 -4.04
C HIS A 842 11.25 19.91 -2.70
N ASN A 843 12.36 20.49 -2.30
CA ASN A 843 12.97 20.25 -0.99
C ASN A 843 12.48 21.21 0.10
N ASP A 844 11.46 22.02 -0.16
CA ASP A 844 10.96 23.02 0.78
C ASP A 844 10.60 22.43 2.14
N GLY A 845 10.98 23.08 3.19
CA GLY A 845 10.40 22.88 4.53
C GLY A 845 8.99 23.48 4.59
N GLY A 846 8.17 23.08 5.53
CA GLY A 846 6.81 23.57 5.70
C GLY A 846 6.66 25.07 5.94
N SER A 847 7.75 25.78 6.27
CA SER A 847 7.78 27.23 6.48
C SER A 847 8.07 28.06 5.23
N SER A 848 8.53 27.46 4.14
CA SER A 848 8.95 28.15 2.91
C SER A 848 7.92 28.13 1.78
N ALA A 849 6.76 27.53 2.00
CA ALA A 849 5.70 27.52 1.02
C ALA A 849 5.12 28.94 0.83
N ALA A 850 5.71 29.65 -0.10
CA ALA A 850 5.26 30.87 -0.74
C ALA A 850 4.59 31.90 0.17
N SER A 851 5.36 32.88 0.57
CA SER A 851 4.90 34.19 0.93
C SER A 851 3.99 34.74 -0.15
N GLY A 852 2.74 34.89 0.13
CA GLY A 852 1.87 35.74 -0.68
C GLY A 852 0.66 35.06 -1.29
N GLY A 853 -0.47 35.36 -0.75
CA GLY A 853 -1.74 35.41 -1.47
C GLY A 853 -2.64 34.22 -1.21
N SER A 854 -3.87 34.45 -1.24
CA SER A 854 -5.12 33.73 -1.48
C SER A 854 -5.08 32.27 -2.04
N ASP A 855 -3.95 31.58 -2.00
CA ASP A 855 -3.76 30.25 -2.56
C ASP A 855 -4.30 29.19 -1.61
N GLY A 856 -5.60 29.26 -1.38
CA GLY A 856 -6.35 28.48 -0.42
C GLY A 856 -6.10 26.97 -0.49
N GLY A 857 -6.49 26.32 0.58
CA GLY A 857 -6.27 24.93 0.82
C GLY A 857 -7.19 23.96 0.07
N VAL A 858 -7.07 22.74 0.48
CA VAL A 858 -7.99 21.65 0.15
C VAL A 858 -8.64 21.20 1.47
N ASP A 859 -9.95 21.17 1.53
CA ASP A 859 -10.64 20.54 2.66
C ASP A 859 -10.60 19.04 2.51
N ILE A 860 -10.02 18.32 3.46
CA ILE A 860 -10.10 16.86 3.58
C ILE A 860 -11.40 16.53 4.35
N LEU A 861 -12.29 15.83 3.69
CA LEU A 861 -13.63 15.51 4.20
C LEU A 861 -13.77 14.00 4.47
N GLY A 862 -14.75 13.60 5.24
CA GLY A 862 -14.99 12.21 5.65
C GLY A 862 -15.13 11.20 4.48
N ASN A 863 -15.48 11.68 3.28
CA ASN A 863 -15.68 10.84 2.09
C ASN A 863 -15.01 11.38 0.82
N GLY A 864 -14.07 12.33 0.97
CA GLY A 864 -13.39 12.94 -0.16
C GLY A 864 -12.65 14.20 0.20
N PHE A 865 -12.50 15.07 -0.77
CA PHE A 865 -11.85 16.37 -0.60
C PHE A 865 -12.52 17.46 -1.44
N LYS A 866 -12.36 18.71 -1.05
CA LYS A 866 -12.88 19.86 -1.77
C LYS A 866 -11.82 20.92 -1.97
N ILE A 867 -11.68 21.39 -3.19
CA ILE A 867 -10.76 22.49 -3.52
C ILE A 867 -11.33 23.80 -3.00
N ARG A 868 -10.51 24.64 -2.38
CA ARG A 868 -10.89 25.92 -1.76
C ARG A 868 -10.06 27.09 -2.26
N ASN A 869 -9.55 27.00 -3.47
CA ASN A 869 -8.70 28.04 -4.05
C ASN A 869 -8.95 28.24 -5.54
N GLN A 870 -8.44 29.34 -6.07
CA GLN A 870 -8.43 29.68 -7.49
C GLN A 870 -7.06 29.47 -8.14
N TYR A 871 -6.13 28.80 -7.41
CA TYR A 871 -4.75 28.67 -7.86
C TYR A 871 -4.63 27.81 -9.11
N SER A 872 -3.88 28.31 -10.09
CA SER A 872 -3.75 27.66 -11.41
C SER A 872 -3.16 26.24 -11.35
N GLY A 873 -2.37 25.92 -10.33
CA GLY A 873 -1.83 24.59 -10.09
C GLY A 873 -2.84 23.56 -9.61
N GLN A 874 -4.08 23.99 -9.23
CA GLN A 874 -5.10 23.13 -8.63
C GLN A 874 -6.54 23.40 -9.13
N ASN A 875 -6.86 24.60 -9.59
CA ASN A 875 -8.25 24.96 -9.86
C ASN A 875 -8.42 26.05 -10.95
N THR A 876 -7.65 26.03 -12.02
CA THR A 876 -7.98 26.89 -13.20
C THR A 876 -9.29 26.42 -13.80
N ASN A 877 -10.11 27.35 -14.27
CA ASN A 877 -11.33 27.01 -15.03
C ASN A 877 -10.99 26.08 -16.20
N ASP A 878 -11.70 24.96 -16.31
CA ASP A 878 -11.50 23.87 -17.27
C ASP A 878 -10.10 23.21 -17.24
N GLY A 879 -9.25 23.57 -16.25
CA GLY A 879 -7.96 22.93 -16.04
C GLY A 879 -8.11 21.47 -15.61
N LYS A 880 -7.29 20.59 -16.15
CA LYS A 880 -7.31 19.14 -15.85
C LYS A 880 -6.31 18.81 -14.74
N TYR A 881 -6.76 18.08 -13.75
CA TYR A 881 -5.93 17.66 -12.60
C TYR A 881 -6.15 16.19 -12.31
N PHE A 882 -5.09 15.44 -12.12
CA PHE A 882 -5.23 14.13 -11.49
C PHE A 882 -4.97 14.20 -9.98
N TYR A 883 -5.46 13.21 -9.28
CA TYR A 883 -5.22 13.04 -7.86
C TYR A 883 -4.93 11.59 -7.50
N CYS A 884 -4.18 11.44 -6.43
CA CYS A 884 -3.92 10.17 -5.77
C CYS A 884 -4.37 10.31 -4.32
N ALA A 885 -5.34 9.53 -3.88
CA ALA A 885 -5.90 9.58 -2.54
C ALA A 885 -5.82 8.21 -1.85
N TRP A 886 -5.31 8.19 -0.62
CA TRP A 886 -5.24 7.01 0.23
C TRP A 886 -5.98 7.24 1.53
N ALA A 887 -6.70 6.22 2.01
CA ALA A 887 -7.55 6.29 3.19
C ALA A 887 -6.75 6.37 4.49
N ASP A 888 -7.22 7.13 5.46
CA ASP A 888 -6.68 7.17 6.83
C ASP A 888 -6.92 5.85 7.58
N THR A 889 -8.10 5.31 7.45
CA THR A 889 -8.45 4.00 7.96
C THR A 889 -9.16 3.25 6.84
N ALA A 890 -8.67 2.06 6.50
CA ALA A 890 -9.49 1.13 5.76
C ALA A 890 -10.65 0.73 6.68
N GLY A 891 -11.69 1.50 6.67
CA GLY A 891 -12.78 1.29 7.58
C GLY A 891 -14.04 1.93 7.09
N LEU A 892 -15.07 1.19 7.27
CA LEU A 892 -16.48 1.35 7.01
C LEU A 892 -17.10 2.70 7.39
N TYR A 893 -16.38 3.58 8.04
CA TYR A 893 -16.93 4.81 8.61
C TYR A 893 -15.93 5.94 8.43
N GLY A 894 -16.02 6.64 7.33
CA GLY A 894 -15.69 8.05 7.39
C GLY A 894 -16.57 8.63 8.50
N LEU A 895 -16.00 8.79 9.68
CA LEU A 895 -16.68 9.54 10.73
C LEU A 895 -16.89 10.95 10.16
N ALA A 896 -18.04 11.17 9.55
CA ALA A 896 -18.53 12.50 9.30
C ALA A 896 -18.66 13.16 10.69
N ARG A 897 -17.76 14.05 11.01
CA ARG A 897 -17.96 15.05 12.04
C ARG A 897 -18.44 16.32 11.41
#